data_cfe9aa9ed5e296b2c4469e6781f43244
#
_entry.id   cfe9aa9ed5e296b2c4469e6781f43244
#
_cell.length_a   1.000
_cell.length_b   1.000
_cell.length_c   1.000
_cell.angle_alpha   90.00
_cell.angle_beta   90.00
_cell.angle_gamma   90.00
#
_symmetry.space_group_name_H-M   'P 1'
#
loop_
_entity.id
_entity.type
_entity.pdbx_description
1 polymer ?
#
loop_
_entity_poly.entity_id
_entity_poly.type
_entity_poly.pdbx_seq_one_letter_code
_entity_poly.pdbx_strand_id
1 'polypeptide(L)'
;MTGATASPCPCAGCQGARAVSNPPGLPQISYRADDFAGFREAMLRPLPGEQAIGAWRPAPGDLGLQVLEWWAYLGDVLTFYNERIANESYLGTAVRPDSVSNLVALIGYEPAPGIAAAGNVAAIRSAAHPGEPLVIPAGLRLTSVATPGVPAQAFEAGAGASFTGPSSVPVALPPDTTLAVNDDGTWSVLLAGPVSGIKAGEQLVLAENGFAGADDNWALVIVTALAPQPDPGTGAVNTLVTLSAAGWGPTPAPPAPPGIVVIGRPGHGPVLGFRAELATARFPVSGGFHWTPGMPAPPGPGASPQATSYRLLRPAATAALWNNQDATGPGQVVIQPDGAALTVRLSAAVRAISPGDMVLFDAGSGSPSALAVVAAAAEELWSVPYPQSAAGAANPPDIVVTHTALTLTLATLDSYALQDVSDPATVTVRYGFKDVGTIIGIPAATLAGLPATVGVPASYSPPSPPASAILADATGAGVLVTVSAAGTGQVTLAGAGTPAAAITLPLAVPLRLLTDVVPVSRGTTVTGEVLGSGNAALANQSFTLAKSPLTYLASGNGSVAALAVYVDGVAWQQVPSFYGQAQGARVFVVSRSPDQAVTTITFGDGRNGARLSSGTGNVVASYRYGSGAASPPAGRLTTIAQPQPNLASIQNPVAVSGGADPQSPADVRANAPPSVFTFGRAISAVDYEVVAAQAPGVSRVAASWALGAGQRALVTVYVGDDQAAVAAAGAALAGSQDPNRPVQVTLATAVPLGLTATLVVAAGRQVPAVAAAAAAAVSGAPGGLFSPAVMGIGQRLYRSAIDAALMVPGVVAVHDLTVVRAFALGSGTRIGVRLEEVLGEFFDPGQGSFFDLPAGNVTIVGVSAGG
;
A
#
# COMPACT_ATOMS: atom_id res chain seq x y z
N MET A 1 10.81 -35.44 -38.45
CA MET A 1 11.14 -35.20 -39.86
C MET A 1 12.63 -35.37 -39.98
N THR A 2 13.06 -36.40 -40.68
CA THR A 2 14.45 -36.81 -40.90
C THR A 2 15.20 -35.73 -41.68
N GLY A 3 16.29 -35.23 -41.10
CA GLY A 3 17.13 -34.20 -41.69
C GLY A 3 17.69 -34.66 -43.05
N ALA A 4 17.40 -33.87 -44.08
CA ALA A 4 18.09 -34.00 -45.36
C ALA A 4 19.56 -33.61 -45.13
N THR A 5 20.45 -34.59 -45.17
CA THR A 5 21.88 -34.35 -45.28
C THR A 5 22.13 -33.68 -46.64
N ALA A 6 22.49 -32.40 -46.60
CA ALA A 6 22.97 -31.72 -47.79
C ALA A 6 24.15 -32.47 -48.35
N SER A 7 24.07 -32.92 -49.62
CA SER A 7 25.17 -33.56 -50.35
C SER A 7 26.36 -32.58 -50.35
N PRO A 8 27.57 -33.06 -49.97
CA PRO A 8 28.75 -32.21 -50.06
C PRO A 8 29.02 -31.80 -51.50
N CYS A 9 29.27 -30.53 -51.72
CA CYS A 9 29.67 -30.00 -53.01
C CYS A 9 30.90 -30.79 -53.50
N PRO A 10 30.91 -31.31 -54.75
CA PRO A 10 31.98 -32.13 -55.28
C PRO A 10 33.28 -31.39 -55.62
N CYS A 11 33.34 -30.06 -55.37
CA CYS A 11 34.55 -29.28 -55.65
C CYS A 11 35.63 -29.56 -54.55
N ALA A 12 36.82 -29.83 -54.96
CA ALA A 12 37.97 -30.13 -54.07
C ALA A 12 38.31 -28.97 -53.08
N GLY A 13 37.80 -27.75 -53.32
CA GLY A 13 37.99 -26.61 -52.47
C GLY A 13 36.98 -26.50 -51.30
N CYS A 14 35.93 -27.35 -51.27
CA CYS A 14 34.93 -27.31 -50.17
C CYS A 14 35.17 -28.34 -49.08
N GLN A 15 36.23 -29.17 -49.19
CA GLN A 15 36.59 -30.14 -48.16
C GLN A 15 37.33 -29.42 -47.02
N GLY A 16 36.57 -28.95 -46.07
CA GLY A 16 37.11 -28.36 -44.83
C GLY A 16 36.33 -27.17 -44.27
N ALA A 17 35.23 -26.75 -44.91
CA ALA A 17 34.36 -25.74 -44.35
C ALA A 17 33.74 -26.30 -43.05
N ARG A 18 34.02 -25.68 -41.95
CA ARG A 18 33.42 -26.01 -40.64
C ARG A 18 31.90 -25.92 -40.74
N ALA A 19 31.21 -27.06 -40.56
CA ALA A 19 29.75 -27.04 -40.56
C ALA A 19 29.27 -26.24 -39.36
N VAL A 20 28.68 -25.09 -39.62
CA VAL A 20 28.06 -24.24 -38.59
C VAL A 20 26.66 -24.77 -38.31
N SER A 21 26.41 -25.19 -37.08
CA SER A 21 25.08 -25.61 -36.62
C SER A 21 24.52 -24.58 -35.64
N ASN A 22 23.36 -24.03 -35.99
CA ASN A 22 22.63 -23.06 -35.16
C ASN A 22 21.27 -23.68 -34.80
N PRO A 23 21.14 -24.40 -33.67
CA PRO A 23 19.84 -24.85 -33.18
C PRO A 23 18.92 -23.67 -32.89
N PRO A 24 17.59 -23.83 -32.98
CA PRO A 24 16.62 -22.79 -32.67
C PRO A 24 16.75 -22.31 -31.20
N GLY A 25 16.52 -21.02 -30.97
CA GLY A 25 16.49 -20.43 -29.64
C GLY A 25 17.85 -19.97 -29.09
N LEU A 26 18.89 -19.95 -29.90
CA LEU A 26 20.18 -19.40 -29.50
C LEU A 26 20.13 -17.87 -29.36
N PRO A 27 20.74 -17.30 -28.31
CA PRO A 27 20.84 -15.85 -28.11
C PRO A 27 21.86 -15.21 -29.09
N GLN A 28 22.68 -16.01 -29.74
CA GLN A 28 23.64 -15.61 -30.76
C GLN A 28 23.83 -16.75 -31.75
N ILE A 29 23.73 -16.42 -33.04
CA ILE A 29 24.06 -17.37 -34.11
C ILE A 29 25.57 -17.32 -34.43
N SER A 30 26.15 -18.49 -34.70
CA SER A 30 27.49 -18.62 -35.20
C SER A 30 27.46 -18.50 -36.72
N TYR A 31 28.17 -17.54 -37.32
CA TYR A 31 28.20 -17.26 -38.77
C TYR A 31 29.62 -17.14 -39.31
N ARG A 32 30.61 -17.33 -38.46
CA ARG A 32 32.04 -17.28 -38.85
C ARG A 32 32.38 -18.50 -39.68
N ALA A 33 32.97 -18.26 -40.84
CA ALA A 33 33.50 -19.34 -41.67
C ALA A 33 34.67 -20.02 -40.97
N ASP A 34 35.61 -19.24 -40.40
CA ASP A 34 36.70 -19.71 -39.55
C ASP A 34 37.31 -18.54 -38.74
N ASP A 35 38.28 -18.84 -37.87
CA ASP A 35 39.10 -17.88 -37.18
C ASP A 35 40.53 -17.77 -37.78
N PHE A 36 41.36 -16.92 -37.22
CA PHE A 36 42.74 -16.72 -37.64
C PHE A 36 43.51 -18.06 -37.80
N ALA A 37 43.36 -18.95 -36.83
CA ALA A 37 44.06 -20.25 -36.85
C ALA A 37 43.58 -21.14 -37.96
N GLY A 38 42.26 -21.20 -38.16
CA GLY A 38 41.67 -21.97 -39.24
C GLY A 38 41.96 -21.41 -40.62
N PHE A 39 41.88 -20.09 -40.82
CA PHE A 39 42.32 -19.48 -42.10
C PHE A 39 43.79 -19.69 -42.37
N ARG A 40 44.66 -19.57 -41.37
CA ARG A 40 46.07 -19.84 -41.51
C ARG A 40 46.31 -21.31 -41.90
N GLU A 41 45.69 -22.25 -41.24
CA GLU A 41 45.80 -23.68 -41.58
C GLU A 41 45.26 -23.98 -43.00
N ALA A 42 44.10 -23.42 -43.35
CA ALA A 42 43.53 -23.61 -44.68
C ALA A 42 44.42 -23.09 -45.80
N MET A 43 45.16 -22.00 -45.58
CA MET A 43 46.12 -21.48 -46.55
C MET A 43 47.43 -22.27 -46.58
N LEU A 44 47.87 -22.85 -45.48
CA LEU A 44 49.09 -23.63 -45.42
C LEU A 44 48.91 -25.08 -45.93
N ARG A 45 47.76 -25.66 -45.77
CA ARG A 45 47.43 -27.07 -46.10
C ARG A 45 47.68 -27.43 -47.58
N PRO A 46 47.25 -26.61 -48.56
CA PRO A 46 47.46 -26.96 -49.98
C PRO A 46 48.89 -26.75 -50.43
N LEU A 47 49.76 -25.98 -49.76
CA LEU A 47 51.13 -25.63 -50.22
C LEU A 47 52.02 -26.81 -50.58
N PRO A 48 52.03 -27.95 -49.90
CA PRO A 48 52.86 -29.09 -50.28
C PRO A 48 52.51 -29.71 -51.61
N GLY A 49 51.26 -29.53 -52.11
CA GLY A 49 50.76 -30.06 -53.38
C GLY A 49 50.95 -29.12 -54.57
N GLU A 50 51.34 -27.87 -54.33
CA GLU A 50 51.51 -26.87 -55.38
C GLU A 50 52.90 -26.97 -56.04
N GLN A 51 52.89 -27.22 -57.40
CA GLN A 51 54.09 -27.52 -58.16
C GLN A 51 55.17 -26.43 -58.04
N ALA A 52 54.78 -25.17 -57.92
CA ALA A 52 55.66 -24.00 -57.90
C ALA A 52 56.31 -23.74 -56.53
N ILE A 53 55.61 -24.08 -55.47
CA ILE A 53 56.01 -23.71 -54.09
C ILE A 53 55.95 -24.87 -53.09
N GLY A 54 55.73 -26.11 -53.60
CA GLY A 54 55.55 -27.29 -52.74
C GLY A 54 56.83 -27.69 -51.93
N ALA A 55 58.02 -27.16 -52.30
CA ALA A 55 59.20 -27.31 -51.53
C ALA A 55 59.37 -26.32 -50.38
N TRP A 56 58.61 -25.26 -50.33
CA TRP A 56 58.63 -24.23 -49.26
C TRP A 56 58.15 -24.82 -47.93
N ARG A 57 58.87 -24.56 -46.88
CA ARG A 57 58.53 -24.98 -45.54
C ARG A 57 58.43 -23.71 -44.69
N PRO A 58 57.23 -23.17 -44.49
CA PRO A 58 57.07 -21.94 -43.71
C PRO A 58 57.62 -22.10 -42.28
N ALA A 59 58.45 -21.14 -41.87
CA ALA A 59 59.00 -21.09 -40.51
C ALA A 59 58.71 -19.71 -39.86
N PRO A 60 58.70 -19.62 -38.53
CA PRO A 60 58.58 -18.34 -37.84
C PRO A 60 59.63 -17.35 -38.32
N GLY A 61 59.24 -16.14 -38.70
CA GLY A 61 60.12 -15.09 -39.26
C GLY A 61 60.20 -15.10 -40.78
N ASP A 62 59.60 -16.04 -41.48
CA ASP A 62 59.51 -16.07 -42.95
C ASP A 62 58.51 -15.00 -43.45
N LEU A 63 58.97 -14.11 -44.38
CA LEU A 63 58.14 -13.06 -44.94
C LEU A 63 56.92 -13.64 -45.68
N GLY A 64 57.06 -14.79 -46.39
CA GLY A 64 55.95 -15.43 -47.07
C GLY A 64 54.90 -15.91 -46.08
N LEU A 65 55.31 -16.51 -44.98
CA LEU A 65 54.41 -16.90 -43.89
C LEU A 65 53.72 -15.69 -43.29
N GLN A 66 54.44 -14.60 -43.08
CA GLN A 66 53.89 -13.38 -42.49
C GLN A 66 52.78 -12.76 -43.40
N VAL A 67 52.99 -12.81 -44.73
CA VAL A 67 51.97 -12.37 -45.69
C VAL A 67 50.69 -13.23 -45.59
N LEU A 68 50.83 -14.55 -45.47
CA LEU A 68 49.70 -15.46 -45.29
C LEU A 68 49.01 -15.21 -43.94
N GLU A 69 49.76 -14.93 -42.88
CA GLU A 69 49.18 -14.60 -41.59
C GLU A 69 48.44 -13.25 -41.62
N TRP A 70 48.90 -12.25 -42.39
CA TRP A 70 48.10 -11.04 -42.59
C TRP A 70 46.79 -11.31 -43.30
N TRP A 71 46.78 -12.17 -44.33
CA TRP A 71 45.55 -12.60 -45.01
C TRP A 71 44.62 -13.39 -44.07
N ALA A 72 45.15 -14.28 -43.23
CA ALA A 72 44.41 -15.01 -42.22
C ALA A 72 43.77 -14.03 -41.22
N TYR A 73 44.55 -13.03 -40.79
CA TYR A 73 44.02 -11.99 -39.89
C TYR A 73 42.94 -11.15 -40.57
N LEU A 74 43.13 -10.75 -41.83
CA LEU A 74 42.09 -10.04 -42.58
C LEU A 74 40.82 -10.88 -42.71
N GLY A 75 40.95 -12.17 -43.01
CA GLY A 75 39.85 -13.11 -43.10
C GLY A 75 39.11 -13.25 -41.76
N ASP A 76 39.84 -13.32 -40.64
CA ASP A 76 39.27 -13.37 -39.29
C ASP A 76 38.47 -12.10 -38.99
N VAL A 77 39.04 -10.92 -39.23
CA VAL A 77 38.35 -9.62 -39.02
C VAL A 77 37.07 -9.52 -39.89
N LEU A 78 37.15 -9.86 -41.16
CA LEU A 78 35.98 -9.78 -42.07
C LEU A 78 34.86 -10.72 -41.65
N THR A 79 35.18 -11.95 -41.30
CA THR A 79 34.17 -12.95 -40.89
C THR A 79 33.60 -12.61 -39.51
N PHE A 80 34.39 -11.99 -38.60
CA PHE A 80 33.89 -11.45 -37.36
C PHE A 80 32.80 -10.39 -37.63
N TYR A 81 33.07 -9.41 -38.51
CA TYR A 81 32.06 -8.39 -38.83
C TYR A 81 30.84 -8.97 -39.53
N ASN A 82 31.03 -9.95 -40.43
CA ASN A 82 29.92 -10.65 -41.07
C ASN A 82 29.01 -11.38 -40.05
N GLU A 83 29.61 -12.02 -39.04
CA GLU A 83 28.85 -12.67 -37.97
C GLU A 83 28.07 -11.63 -37.15
N ARG A 84 28.69 -10.46 -36.84
CA ARG A 84 28.00 -9.38 -36.14
C ARG A 84 26.83 -8.85 -36.94
N ILE A 85 26.98 -8.61 -38.24
CA ILE A 85 25.92 -8.15 -39.11
C ILE A 85 24.81 -9.20 -39.22
N ALA A 86 25.17 -10.50 -39.36
CA ALA A 86 24.18 -11.58 -39.42
C ALA A 86 23.34 -11.64 -38.12
N ASN A 87 23.95 -11.48 -36.97
CA ASN A 87 23.24 -11.44 -35.68
C ASN A 87 22.29 -10.24 -35.55
N GLU A 88 22.64 -9.10 -36.12
CA GLU A 88 21.78 -7.91 -36.14
C GLU A 88 20.57 -8.02 -37.09
N SER A 89 20.51 -9.06 -37.90
CA SER A 89 19.42 -9.30 -38.88
C SER A 89 18.22 -10.05 -38.31
N TYR A 90 18.31 -10.56 -37.09
CA TYR A 90 17.24 -11.31 -36.44
C TYR A 90 16.88 -10.70 -35.09
N LEU A 91 15.60 -10.55 -34.78
CA LEU A 91 15.12 -9.92 -33.58
C LEU A 91 15.62 -10.62 -32.27
N GLY A 92 15.75 -11.96 -32.31
CA GLY A 92 16.23 -12.73 -31.17
C GLY A 92 17.72 -12.54 -30.85
N THR A 93 18.55 -12.17 -31.84
CA THR A 93 20.01 -12.05 -31.72
C THR A 93 20.53 -10.61 -31.85
N ALA A 94 19.71 -9.70 -32.36
CA ALA A 94 20.07 -8.29 -32.51
C ALA A 94 20.32 -7.65 -31.12
N VAL A 95 21.44 -6.95 -30.98
CA VAL A 95 21.86 -6.29 -29.74
C VAL A 95 21.77 -4.78 -29.87
N ARG A 96 22.01 -4.25 -31.10
CA ARG A 96 21.97 -2.79 -31.30
C ARG A 96 20.54 -2.26 -31.27
N PRO A 97 20.28 -1.18 -30.51
CA PRO A 97 18.95 -0.57 -30.43
C PRO A 97 18.37 -0.20 -31.81
N ASP A 98 19.22 0.30 -32.72
CA ASP A 98 18.80 0.65 -34.10
C ASP A 98 18.29 -0.58 -34.87
N SER A 99 19.02 -1.69 -34.79
CA SER A 99 18.66 -2.94 -35.47
C SER A 99 17.33 -3.48 -34.96
N VAL A 100 17.16 -3.51 -33.62
CA VAL A 100 15.93 -3.96 -32.96
C VAL A 100 14.76 -3.08 -33.40
N SER A 101 14.89 -1.74 -33.33
CA SER A 101 13.84 -0.80 -33.74
C SER A 101 13.46 -0.97 -35.22
N ASN A 102 14.43 -1.12 -36.10
CA ASN A 102 14.18 -1.33 -37.54
C ASN A 102 13.46 -2.66 -37.80
N LEU A 103 13.85 -3.73 -37.12
CA LEU A 103 13.22 -5.05 -37.25
C LEU A 103 11.76 -5.05 -36.78
N VAL A 104 11.47 -4.44 -35.63
CA VAL A 104 10.09 -4.38 -35.14
C VAL A 104 9.21 -3.41 -35.91
N ALA A 105 9.80 -2.39 -36.54
CA ALA A 105 9.07 -1.50 -37.44
C ALA A 105 8.49 -2.24 -38.69
N LEU A 106 9.12 -3.37 -39.12
CA LEU A 106 8.60 -4.20 -40.22
C LEU A 106 7.26 -4.85 -39.88
N ILE A 107 6.99 -5.08 -38.58
CA ILE A 107 5.71 -5.63 -38.09
C ILE A 107 4.76 -4.53 -37.56
N GLY A 108 5.12 -3.25 -37.77
CA GLY A 108 4.32 -2.11 -37.32
C GLY A 108 4.37 -1.83 -35.80
N TYR A 109 5.32 -2.42 -35.08
CA TYR A 109 5.51 -2.16 -33.68
C TYR A 109 6.35 -0.90 -33.48
N GLU A 110 5.83 0.05 -32.70
CA GLU A 110 6.54 1.27 -32.32
C GLU A 110 6.95 1.17 -30.82
N PRO A 111 8.26 1.17 -30.52
CA PRO A 111 8.71 1.14 -29.13
C PRO A 111 8.17 2.32 -28.32
N ALA A 112 7.66 2.06 -27.12
CA ALA A 112 7.12 3.10 -26.25
C ALA A 112 8.19 4.14 -25.89
N PRO A 113 7.87 5.44 -25.95
CA PRO A 113 8.80 6.49 -25.54
C PRO A 113 8.92 6.55 -24.02
N GLY A 114 9.96 7.24 -23.54
CA GLY A 114 10.04 7.60 -22.13
C GLY A 114 8.91 8.56 -21.74
N ILE A 115 8.22 8.24 -20.66
CA ILE A 115 7.11 9.05 -20.13
C ILE A 115 7.59 9.95 -19.00
N ALA A 116 7.12 11.17 -18.97
CA ALA A 116 7.40 12.12 -17.91
C ALA A 116 6.62 11.77 -16.64
N ALA A 117 7.32 11.73 -15.51
CA ALA A 117 6.67 11.65 -14.21
C ALA A 117 5.77 12.86 -13.98
N ALA A 118 4.61 12.64 -13.38
CA ALA A 118 3.65 13.67 -13.03
C ALA A 118 3.23 13.52 -11.56
N GLY A 119 2.72 14.60 -10.98
CA GLY A 119 2.26 14.58 -9.60
C GLY A 119 1.62 15.91 -9.21
N ASN A 120 1.33 16.02 -7.92
CA ASN A 120 0.71 17.21 -7.36
C ASN A 120 1.61 17.79 -6.28
N VAL A 121 1.76 19.11 -6.29
CA VAL A 121 2.45 19.85 -5.24
C VAL A 121 1.47 20.81 -4.56
N ALA A 122 1.67 21.07 -3.28
CA ALA A 122 0.94 22.09 -2.55
C ALA A 122 1.75 23.39 -2.54
N ALA A 123 1.12 24.47 -2.97
CA ALA A 123 1.68 25.82 -2.89
C ALA A 123 1.28 26.45 -1.55
N ILE A 124 2.26 26.88 -0.78
CA ILE A 124 2.04 27.49 0.53
C ILE A 124 2.16 28.99 0.39
N ARG A 125 1.10 29.69 0.79
CA ARG A 125 1.02 31.13 0.73
C ARG A 125 1.91 31.81 1.79
N SER A 126 2.43 32.98 1.43
CA SER A 126 3.15 33.82 2.39
C SER A 126 2.20 34.39 3.46
N ALA A 127 2.60 34.30 4.71
CA ALA A 127 1.85 34.87 5.82
C ALA A 127 1.89 36.44 5.80
N ALA A 128 2.76 37.05 5.03
CA ALA A 128 2.89 38.52 4.95
C ALA A 128 1.72 39.19 4.20
N HIS A 129 1.04 38.45 3.32
CA HIS A 129 -0.05 38.96 2.48
C HIS A 129 -1.26 38.03 2.48
N PRO A 130 -1.95 37.83 3.61
CA PRO A 130 -2.97 36.79 3.76
C PRO A 130 -4.25 37.05 2.93
N GLY A 131 -4.51 38.27 2.51
CA GLY A 131 -5.70 38.64 1.73
C GLY A 131 -5.52 38.66 0.21
N GLU A 132 -4.28 38.56 -0.28
CA GLU A 132 -4.01 38.61 -1.71
C GLU A 132 -4.09 37.22 -2.35
N PRO A 133 -4.60 37.10 -3.60
CA PRO A 133 -4.63 35.81 -4.29
C PRO A 133 -3.20 35.30 -4.55
N LEU A 134 -3.01 33.98 -4.39
CA LEU A 134 -1.78 33.31 -4.84
C LEU A 134 -1.96 32.92 -6.30
N VAL A 135 -1.16 33.48 -7.19
CA VAL A 135 -1.18 33.17 -8.63
C VAL A 135 0.05 32.31 -8.96
N ILE A 136 -0.19 31.15 -9.47
CA ILE A 136 0.84 30.26 -10.01
C ILE A 136 0.77 30.34 -11.53
N PRO A 137 1.81 30.84 -12.22
CA PRO A 137 1.80 30.90 -13.69
C PRO A 137 1.99 29.50 -14.28
N ALA A 138 1.41 29.29 -15.46
CA ALA A 138 1.72 28.11 -16.27
C ALA A 138 3.22 28.08 -16.58
N GLY A 139 3.84 26.91 -16.54
CA GLY A 139 5.28 26.75 -16.76
C GLY A 139 6.16 27.18 -15.56
N LEU A 140 5.58 27.41 -14.37
CA LEU A 140 6.40 27.62 -13.16
C LEU A 140 7.34 26.44 -12.99
N ARG A 141 8.66 26.74 -12.96
CA ARG A 141 9.70 25.72 -12.85
C ARG A 141 10.01 25.38 -11.39
N LEU A 142 10.04 24.10 -11.12
CA LEU A 142 10.43 23.52 -9.86
C LEU A 142 11.61 22.57 -10.07
N THR A 143 12.46 22.44 -9.07
CA THR A 143 13.59 21.50 -9.12
C THR A 143 13.56 20.61 -7.90
N SER A 144 13.79 19.32 -8.11
CA SER A 144 13.92 18.37 -7.01
C SER A 144 15.28 18.46 -6.35
N VAL A 145 15.34 18.15 -5.06
CA VAL A 145 16.59 17.98 -4.34
C VAL A 145 17.22 16.65 -4.78
N ALA A 146 18.49 16.68 -5.20
CA ALA A 146 19.22 15.47 -5.57
C ALA A 146 19.32 14.49 -4.41
N THR A 147 19.22 13.20 -4.72
CA THR A 147 19.45 12.10 -3.78
C THR A 147 20.53 11.16 -4.33
N PRO A 148 21.19 10.32 -3.51
CA PRO A 148 22.16 9.36 -4.02
C PRO A 148 21.60 8.52 -5.17
N GLY A 149 22.25 8.57 -6.33
CA GLY A 149 21.84 7.88 -7.55
C GLY A 149 20.75 8.58 -8.39
N VAL A 150 20.12 9.65 -7.91
CA VAL A 150 19.09 10.39 -8.65
C VAL A 150 19.49 11.88 -8.69
N PRO A 151 19.90 12.43 -9.85
CA PRO A 151 20.23 13.84 -9.99
C PRO A 151 18.99 14.73 -9.83
N ALA A 152 19.22 16.01 -9.56
CA ALA A 152 18.15 17.01 -9.53
C ALA A 152 17.39 17.04 -10.87
N GLN A 153 16.06 17.08 -10.78
CA GLN A 153 15.17 17.02 -11.94
C GLN A 153 14.28 18.26 -12.00
N ALA A 154 14.02 18.74 -13.22
CA ALA A 154 13.14 19.87 -13.45
C ALA A 154 11.70 19.40 -13.69
N PHE A 155 10.78 20.11 -13.06
CA PHE A 155 9.33 19.96 -13.21
C PHE A 155 8.71 21.31 -13.55
N GLU A 156 7.58 21.29 -14.23
CA GLU A 156 6.84 22.52 -14.56
C GLU A 156 5.35 22.35 -14.23
N ALA A 157 4.73 23.44 -13.75
CA ALA A 157 3.27 23.50 -13.62
C ALA A 157 2.62 23.45 -15.01
N GLY A 158 1.67 22.54 -15.19
CA GLY A 158 1.03 22.32 -16.50
C GLY A 158 0.11 23.46 -16.91
N ALA A 159 -0.61 24.05 -15.96
CA ALA A 159 -1.54 25.16 -16.18
C ALA A 159 -1.36 26.20 -15.07
N GLY A 160 -1.75 27.44 -15.39
CA GLY A 160 -1.83 28.49 -14.38
C GLY A 160 -2.99 28.25 -13.42
N ALA A 161 -2.80 28.60 -12.14
CA ALA A 161 -3.81 28.49 -11.10
C ALA A 161 -3.86 29.77 -10.25
N SER A 162 -5.02 30.09 -9.73
CA SER A 162 -5.21 31.21 -8.79
C SER A 162 -6.01 30.74 -7.59
N PHE A 163 -5.49 30.99 -6.40
CA PHE A 163 -6.06 30.53 -5.15
C PHE A 163 -6.37 31.74 -4.25
N THR A 164 -7.52 31.69 -3.56
CA THR A 164 -7.97 32.78 -2.67
C THR A 164 -8.19 32.33 -1.22
N GLY A 165 -8.34 31.02 -0.98
CA GLY A 165 -8.56 30.44 0.34
C GLY A 165 -7.26 30.23 1.16
N PRO A 166 -7.32 29.69 2.37
CA PRO A 166 -6.14 29.31 3.14
C PRO A 166 -5.42 28.14 2.45
N SER A 167 -4.11 28.22 2.29
CA SER A 167 -3.31 27.15 1.66
C SER A 167 -3.08 25.94 2.55
N SER A 168 -3.36 26.05 3.86
CA SER A 168 -3.22 24.97 4.84
C SER A 168 -4.30 25.09 5.91
N VAL A 169 -5.06 24.02 6.11
CA VAL A 169 -6.15 23.94 7.09
C VAL A 169 -5.83 22.84 8.08
N PRO A 170 -5.83 23.09 9.40
CA PRO A 170 -5.66 22.02 10.38
C PRO A 170 -6.87 21.06 10.35
N VAL A 171 -6.61 19.79 10.52
CA VAL A 171 -7.61 18.72 10.49
C VAL A 171 -7.64 18.04 11.84
N ALA A 172 -8.83 17.91 12.41
CA ALA A 172 -9.09 17.15 13.63
C ALA A 172 -9.78 15.84 13.29
N LEU A 173 -9.24 14.74 13.77
CA LEU A 173 -9.89 13.43 13.64
C LEU A 173 -11.01 13.32 14.67
N PRO A 174 -12.14 12.67 14.34
CA PRO A 174 -13.16 12.37 15.33
C PRO A 174 -12.54 11.46 16.40
N PRO A 175 -12.82 11.74 17.68
CA PRO A 175 -12.35 10.86 18.75
C PRO A 175 -13.02 9.48 18.63
N ASP A 176 -12.31 8.45 19.04
CA ASP A 176 -12.90 7.13 19.20
C ASP A 176 -13.74 7.13 20.49
N THR A 177 -15.03 7.00 20.31
CA THR A 177 -16.01 6.95 21.42
C THR A 177 -16.42 5.54 21.77
N THR A 178 -15.84 4.51 21.15
CA THR A 178 -16.21 3.13 21.42
C THR A 178 -15.62 2.64 22.74
N LEU A 179 -16.43 1.93 23.54
CA LEU A 179 -15.95 1.22 24.73
C LEU A 179 -15.41 -0.14 24.27
N ALA A 180 -14.12 -0.16 23.93
CA ALA A 180 -13.45 -1.37 23.45
C ALA A 180 -12.85 -2.18 24.62
N VAL A 181 -12.91 -3.50 24.47
CA VAL A 181 -12.17 -4.43 25.34
C VAL A 181 -10.75 -4.54 24.78
N ASN A 182 -9.74 -4.29 25.62
CA ASN A 182 -8.34 -4.46 25.28
C ASN A 182 -8.00 -5.96 25.12
N ASP A 183 -6.86 -6.27 24.50
CA ASP A 183 -6.41 -7.65 24.26
C ASP A 183 -6.22 -8.47 25.56
N ASP A 184 -6.00 -7.78 26.70
CA ASP A 184 -5.87 -8.38 28.02
C ASP A 184 -7.21 -8.53 28.78
N GLY A 185 -8.33 -8.21 28.11
CA GLY A 185 -9.68 -8.25 28.70
C GLY A 185 -10.04 -7.04 29.58
N THR A 186 -9.20 -6.01 29.64
CA THR A 186 -9.49 -4.76 30.32
C THR A 186 -10.24 -3.77 29.42
N TRP A 187 -10.82 -2.72 30.01
CA TRP A 187 -11.43 -1.61 29.27
C TRP A 187 -10.63 -0.34 29.49
N SER A 188 -10.63 0.54 28.51
CA SER A 188 -10.03 1.87 28.63
C SER A 188 -11.09 2.94 28.49
N VAL A 189 -11.13 3.88 29.41
CA VAL A 189 -11.95 5.09 29.36
C VAL A 189 -11.07 6.31 29.56
N LEU A 190 -11.33 7.38 28.80
CA LEU A 190 -10.61 8.64 28.92
C LEU A 190 -11.46 9.65 29.67
N LEU A 191 -10.94 10.17 30.79
CA LEU A 191 -11.56 11.23 31.59
C LEU A 191 -11.00 12.58 31.16
N ALA A 192 -11.88 13.57 31.04
CA ALA A 192 -11.51 14.95 30.72
C ALA A 192 -10.63 15.56 31.83
N GLY A 193 -9.49 16.09 31.41
CA GLY A 193 -8.54 16.74 32.31
C GLY A 193 -7.76 15.81 33.26
N PRO A 194 -6.88 16.37 34.09
CA PRO A 194 -6.15 15.62 35.10
C PRO A 194 -7.09 15.30 36.26
N VAL A 195 -7.46 14.04 36.44
CA VAL A 195 -8.32 13.59 37.54
C VAL A 195 -7.45 13.18 38.73
N SER A 196 -7.60 13.91 39.83
CA SER A 196 -6.93 13.59 41.07
C SER A 196 -7.85 12.75 41.98
N GLY A 197 -7.27 11.81 42.72
CA GLY A 197 -7.98 11.05 43.77
C GLY A 197 -8.47 9.67 43.34
N ILE A 198 -8.33 9.25 42.09
CA ILE A 198 -8.49 7.85 41.68
C ILE A 198 -7.18 7.10 41.96
N LYS A 199 -7.28 5.84 42.41
CA LYS A 199 -6.12 4.99 42.69
C LYS A 199 -6.25 3.63 42.02
N ALA A 200 -5.14 3.05 41.68
CA ALA A 200 -5.11 1.65 41.22
C ALA A 200 -5.58 0.74 42.38
N GLY A 201 -6.37 -0.27 42.05
CA GLY A 201 -7.03 -1.15 43.02
C GLY A 201 -8.38 -0.63 43.55
N GLU A 202 -8.77 0.57 43.20
CA GLU A 202 -10.04 1.15 43.62
C GLU A 202 -11.22 0.52 42.84
N GLN A 203 -12.29 0.19 43.57
CA GLN A 203 -13.54 -0.29 42.97
C GLN A 203 -14.47 0.87 42.63
N LEU A 204 -14.93 0.93 41.43
CA LEU A 204 -15.86 1.93 40.89
C LEU A 204 -17.02 1.24 40.21
N VAL A 205 -18.08 2.01 39.93
CA VAL A 205 -19.22 1.55 39.11
C VAL A 205 -19.21 2.28 37.77
N LEU A 206 -19.18 1.53 36.66
CA LEU A 206 -19.43 2.03 35.34
C LEU A 206 -20.91 1.81 35.04
N ALA A 207 -21.71 2.89 34.93
CA ALA A 207 -23.14 2.80 34.71
C ALA A 207 -23.57 3.68 33.52
N GLU A 208 -24.58 3.22 32.79
CA GLU A 208 -25.15 3.98 31.67
C GLU A 208 -25.74 5.33 32.16
N ASN A 209 -25.67 6.34 31.29
CA ASN A 209 -26.22 7.65 31.61
C ASN A 209 -27.75 7.56 31.77
N GLY A 210 -28.27 8.04 32.91
CA GLY A 210 -29.68 7.93 33.22
C GLY A 210 -30.10 6.58 33.78
N PHE A 211 -29.14 5.79 34.29
CA PHE A 211 -29.45 4.50 34.92
C PHE A 211 -30.67 4.57 35.83
N ALA A 212 -31.70 3.82 35.49
CA ALA A 212 -32.99 3.75 36.19
C ALA A 212 -33.27 2.38 36.81
N GLY A 213 -32.39 1.43 36.66
CA GLY A 213 -32.40 0.15 37.33
C GLY A 213 -33.04 -1.03 36.63
N ALA A 214 -33.85 -0.82 35.58
CA ALA A 214 -34.60 -1.91 34.98
C ALA A 214 -33.84 -2.69 33.90
N ASP A 215 -33.35 -1.99 32.90
CA ASP A 215 -32.76 -2.62 31.71
C ASP A 215 -31.43 -1.93 31.29
N ASP A 216 -30.90 -1.06 32.15
CA ASP A 216 -29.71 -0.26 31.83
C ASP A 216 -28.43 -1.04 32.14
N ASN A 217 -27.39 -0.78 31.36
CA ASN A 217 -26.11 -1.47 31.49
C ASN A 217 -25.25 -0.86 32.59
N TRP A 218 -24.65 -1.73 33.39
CA TRP A 218 -23.69 -1.32 34.42
C TRP A 218 -22.63 -2.40 34.66
N ALA A 219 -21.50 -2.00 35.25
CA ALA A 219 -20.46 -2.93 35.70
C ALA A 219 -19.78 -2.46 36.97
N LEU A 220 -19.47 -3.38 37.87
CA LEU A 220 -18.51 -3.14 38.96
C LEU A 220 -17.11 -3.33 38.38
N VAL A 221 -16.26 -2.31 38.45
CA VAL A 221 -14.95 -2.29 37.83
C VAL A 221 -13.85 -1.97 38.86
N ILE A 222 -12.67 -2.48 38.63
CA ILE A 222 -11.46 -2.18 39.39
C ILE A 222 -10.52 -1.36 38.49
N VAL A 223 -10.01 -0.27 39.02
CA VAL A 223 -8.99 0.53 38.34
C VAL A 223 -7.67 -0.25 38.36
N THR A 224 -7.18 -0.66 37.21
CA THR A 224 -5.91 -1.38 37.09
C THR A 224 -4.73 -0.46 36.84
N ALA A 225 -4.93 0.61 36.03
CA ALA A 225 -3.90 1.58 35.72
C ALA A 225 -4.49 2.97 35.48
N LEU A 226 -3.64 3.98 35.68
CA LEU A 226 -3.92 5.39 35.40
C LEU A 226 -2.73 5.95 34.64
N ALA A 227 -2.96 6.59 33.48
CA ALA A 227 -1.93 7.23 32.69
C ALA A 227 -2.37 8.62 32.24
N PRO A 228 -1.48 9.61 32.24
CA PRO A 228 -1.73 10.88 31.60
C PRO A 228 -1.76 10.67 30.07
N GLN A 229 -2.80 11.13 29.39
CA GLN A 229 -2.98 11.06 27.96
C GLN A 229 -3.06 12.48 27.39
N PRO A 230 -1.97 12.99 26.78
CA PRO A 230 -2.04 14.28 26.11
C PRO A 230 -2.95 14.18 24.87
N ASP A 231 -3.79 15.16 24.69
CA ASP A 231 -4.56 15.33 23.47
C ASP A 231 -3.60 15.76 22.34
N PRO A 232 -3.49 14.98 21.24
CA PRO A 232 -2.52 15.28 20.19
C PRO A 232 -2.83 16.56 19.39
N GLY A 233 -4.06 17.06 19.45
CA GLY A 233 -4.48 18.29 18.76
C GLY A 233 -4.32 19.55 19.59
N THR A 234 -4.61 19.47 20.90
CA THR A 234 -4.64 20.62 21.80
C THR A 234 -3.49 20.64 22.81
N GLY A 235 -2.84 19.49 23.05
CA GLY A 235 -1.85 19.32 24.10
C GLY A 235 -2.44 19.25 25.52
N ALA A 236 -3.77 19.32 25.67
CA ALA A 236 -4.43 19.19 26.96
C ALA A 236 -4.18 17.78 27.54
N VAL A 237 -3.87 17.70 28.83
CA VAL A 237 -3.63 16.41 29.51
C VAL A 237 -4.93 15.88 30.05
N ASN A 238 -5.36 14.72 29.56
CA ASN A 238 -6.49 13.95 30.05
C ASN A 238 -6.00 12.76 30.89
N THR A 239 -6.91 12.03 31.55
CA THR A 239 -6.56 10.85 32.34
C THR A 239 -7.13 9.59 31.70
N LEU A 240 -6.27 8.73 31.18
CA LEU A 240 -6.64 7.40 30.69
C LEU A 240 -6.75 6.46 31.91
N VAL A 241 -7.91 5.85 32.07
CA VAL A 241 -8.20 4.89 33.16
C VAL A 241 -8.39 3.52 32.55
N THR A 242 -7.58 2.56 32.93
CA THR A 242 -7.75 1.15 32.56
C THR A 242 -8.53 0.44 33.64
N LEU A 243 -9.58 -0.26 33.27
CA LEU A 243 -10.55 -0.91 34.13
C LEU A 243 -10.58 -2.41 33.88
N SER A 244 -10.64 -3.22 34.90
CA SER A 244 -10.98 -4.64 34.82
C SER A 244 -12.32 -4.90 35.48
N ALA A 245 -13.05 -5.94 35.07
CA ALA A 245 -14.25 -6.37 35.78
C ALA A 245 -13.88 -6.80 37.20
N ALA A 246 -14.62 -6.31 38.19
CA ALA A 246 -14.50 -6.76 39.56
C ALA A 246 -15.32 -8.07 39.69
N GLY A 247 -14.71 -9.20 39.48
CA GLY A 247 -15.49 -10.38 39.69
C GLY A 247 -14.75 -11.71 39.56
N TRP A 248 -15.19 -12.68 40.32
CA TRP A 248 -15.17 -14.11 40.16
C TRP A 248 -13.81 -14.79 39.85
N GLY A 249 -13.04 -15.08 40.88
CA GLY A 249 -12.05 -16.15 40.82
C GLY A 249 -10.74 -15.83 40.12
N PRO A 250 -9.77 -16.75 40.13
CA PRO A 250 -8.49 -16.57 39.51
C PRO A 250 -8.70 -16.34 38.02
N THR A 251 -8.03 -15.33 37.50
CA THR A 251 -7.97 -14.99 36.08
C THR A 251 -8.11 -16.22 35.19
N PRO A 252 -9.14 -16.33 34.32
CA PRO A 252 -9.15 -17.40 33.36
C PRO A 252 -7.88 -17.29 32.52
N ALA A 253 -7.16 -18.40 32.42
CA ALA A 253 -6.06 -18.48 31.49
C ALA A 253 -6.54 -17.96 30.12
N PRO A 254 -5.68 -17.27 29.36
CA PRO A 254 -6.06 -16.80 28.02
C PRO A 254 -6.67 -17.99 27.28
N PRO A 255 -7.77 -17.80 26.52
CA PRO A 255 -8.39 -18.87 25.77
C PRO A 255 -7.31 -19.55 24.95
N ALA A 256 -7.21 -20.85 25.08
CA ALA A 256 -6.32 -21.65 24.26
C ALA A 256 -6.58 -21.27 22.78
N PRO A 257 -5.56 -21.16 21.94
CA PRO A 257 -5.75 -20.87 20.53
C PRO A 257 -6.79 -21.83 19.98
N PRO A 258 -7.68 -21.40 19.07
CA PRO A 258 -8.78 -22.22 18.58
C PRO A 258 -8.23 -23.55 18.07
N GLY A 259 -8.55 -24.60 18.79
CA GLY A 259 -8.14 -25.96 18.46
C GLY A 259 -8.81 -26.34 17.13
N ILE A 260 -8.04 -26.92 16.22
CA ILE A 260 -8.54 -27.51 14.98
C ILE A 260 -9.47 -28.66 15.36
N VAL A 261 -10.77 -28.47 15.24
CA VAL A 261 -11.76 -29.55 15.39
C VAL A 261 -11.86 -30.29 14.07
N VAL A 262 -11.29 -31.48 14.02
CA VAL A 262 -11.44 -32.36 12.86
C VAL A 262 -12.81 -33.04 12.97
N ILE A 263 -13.74 -32.62 12.10
CA ILE A 263 -15.03 -33.28 11.97
C ILE A 263 -14.89 -34.36 10.89
N GLY A 264 -14.69 -35.57 11.30
CA GLY A 264 -14.71 -36.76 10.42
C GLY A 264 -16.16 -37.19 10.15
N ARG A 265 -16.55 -37.27 8.88
CA ARG A 265 -17.73 -38.00 8.44
C ARG A 265 -17.34 -39.45 8.12
N PRO A 266 -18.08 -40.49 8.56
CA PRO A 266 -17.76 -41.83 8.18
C PRO A 266 -17.84 -42.03 6.66
N GLY A 267 -16.75 -42.40 6.02
CA GLY A 267 -16.67 -42.76 4.59
C GLY A 267 -16.01 -41.72 3.64
N HIS A 268 -15.58 -40.57 4.11
CA HIS A 268 -14.78 -39.63 3.32
C HIS A 268 -13.61 -39.07 4.16
N GLY A 269 -12.46 -38.89 3.53
CA GLY A 269 -11.25 -38.40 4.19
C GLY A 269 -11.44 -37.01 4.88
N PRO A 270 -10.52 -36.59 5.77
CA PRO A 270 -10.68 -35.42 6.61
C PRO A 270 -10.82 -34.16 5.76
N VAL A 271 -11.93 -33.45 5.92
CA VAL A 271 -12.13 -32.10 5.33
C VAL A 271 -11.81 -31.08 6.43
N LEU A 272 -10.77 -30.26 6.22
CA LEU A 272 -10.46 -29.11 7.06
C LEU A 272 -11.57 -28.06 6.87
N GLY A 273 -12.51 -27.99 7.79
CA GLY A 273 -13.51 -26.96 7.86
C GLY A 273 -13.09 -25.90 8.88
N PHE A 274 -12.79 -24.69 8.42
CA PHE A 274 -12.70 -23.52 9.30
C PHE A 274 -14.12 -23.12 9.70
N ARG A 275 -14.50 -23.35 10.93
CA ARG A 275 -15.61 -22.63 11.54
C ARG A 275 -15.07 -21.29 11.98
N ALA A 276 -15.29 -20.24 11.20
CA ALA A 276 -15.28 -18.90 11.71
C ALA A 276 -16.46 -18.80 12.69
N GLU A 277 -16.24 -19.11 13.96
CA GLU A 277 -17.07 -18.51 15.00
C GLU A 277 -16.76 -17.01 14.94
N LEU A 278 -17.65 -16.26 14.33
CA LEU A 278 -17.81 -14.87 14.68
C LEU A 278 -17.88 -14.84 16.20
N ALA A 279 -16.80 -14.41 16.82
CA ALA A 279 -16.81 -13.94 18.17
C ALA A 279 -17.69 -12.68 18.13
N THR A 280 -19.01 -12.88 18.22
CA THR A 280 -19.85 -11.84 18.81
C THR A 280 -19.17 -11.55 20.13
N ALA A 281 -18.73 -10.31 20.31
CA ALA A 281 -18.23 -9.83 21.59
C ALA A 281 -19.38 -10.01 22.59
N ARG A 282 -19.50 -11.20 23.15
CA ARG A 282 -20.26 -11.46 24.36
C ARG A 282 -19.36 -10.92 25.44
N PHE A 283 -19.74 -9.79 25.99
CA PHE A 283 -19.25 -9.45 27.33
C PHE A 283 -19.37 -10.72 28.18
N PRO A 284 -18.30 -11.14 28.85
CA PRO A 284 -18.34 -12.38 29.62
C PRO A 284 -19.51 -12.28 30.59
N VAL A 285 -20.42 -13.23 30.52
CA VAL A 285 -21.62 -13.29 31.37
C VAL A 285 -21.27 -13.60 32.84
N SER A 286 -20.01 -13.69 33.19
CA SER A 286 -19.50 -13.88 34.52
C SER A 286 -18.71 -12.66 34.94
N GLY A 287 -19.38 -11.75 35.57
CA GLY A 287 -18.76 -10.63 36.27
C GLY A 287 -18.89 -9.29 35.54
N GLY A 288 -20.07 -8.69 35.53
CA GLY A 288 -20.12 -7.29 35.44
C GLY A 288 -21.02 -6.62 34.43
N PHE A 289 -21.46 -7.22 33.33
CA PHE A 289 -22.54 -6.69 32.54
C PHE A 289 -23.76 -7.61 32.63
N HIS A 290 -24.87 -7.12 33.15
CA HIS A 290 -26.13 -7.83 33.17
C HIS A 290 -26.90 -7.64 31.87
N TRP A 291 -27.00 -8.69 31.08
CA TRP A 291 -27.87 -8.75 29.94
C TRP A 291 -29.15 -9.53 30.28
N THR A 292 -30.29 -8.91 30.24
CA THR A 292 -31.59 -9.59 30.44
C THR A 292 -32.06 -10.30 29.15
N PRO A 293 -32.41 -11.60 29.19
CA PRO A 293 -33.08 -12.27 28.07
C PRO A 293 -34.47 -11.63 27.85
N GLY A 294 -34.69 -10.98 26.74
CA GLY A 294 -35.95 -10.29 26.41
C GLY A 294 -35.77 -8.84 25.96
N MET A 295 -34.59 -8.25 26.13
CA MET A 295 -34.27 -6.99 25.49
C MET A 295 -34.26 -7.08 23.98
N PRO A 296 -34.68 -6.01 23.26
CA PRO A 296 -34.33 -5.92 21.86
C PRO A 296 -32.84 -6.17 21.70
N ALA A 297 -32.49 -7.08 20.77
CA ALA A 297 -31.08 -7.38 20.50
C ALA A 297 -30.30 -6.08 20.39
N PRO A 298 -29.06 -6.02 20.95
CA PRO A 298 -28.21 -4.86 20.74
C PRO A 298 -28.20 -4.54 19.25
N PRO A 299 -28.13 -3.27 18.86
CA PRO A 299 -28.09 -2.91 17.45
C PRO A 299 -27.09 -3.83 16.76
N GLY A 300 -27.51 -4.48 15.69
CA GLY A 300 -26.99 -5.70 15.10
C GLY A 300 -25.45 -5.81 15.05
N PRO A 301 -24.85 -6.92 14.69
CA PRO A 301 -23.44 -7.15 14.81
C PRO A 301 -22.65 -6.04 14.12
N GLY A 302 -22.10 -5.11 14.91
CA GLY A 302 -21.34 -3.97 14.39
C GLY A 302 -21.32 -2.69 15.25
N ALA A 303 -22.19 -2.50 16.23
CA ALA A 303 -22.14 -1.31 17.08
C ALA A 303 -21.58 -1.67 18.47
N SER A 304 -20.33 -1.33 18.71
CA SER A 304 -19.75 -1.34 20.06
C SER A 304 -20.40 -0.25 20.91
N PRO A 305 -20.64 -0.48 22.23
CA PRO A 305 -21.21 0.53 23.09
C PRO A 305 -20.34 1.80 23.11
N GLN A 306 -20.97 2.97 23.18
CA GLN A 306 -20.27 4.25 23.20
C GLN A 306 -19.80 4.54 24.63
N ALA A 307 -18.50 4.73 24.85
CA ALA A 307 -17.96 5.04 26.17
C ALA A 307 -18.57 6.30 26.79
N THR A 308 -18.88 7.29 25.96
CA THR A 308 -19.53 8.55 26.37
C THR A 308 -20.98 8.39 26.82
N SER A 309 -21.58 7.23 26.57
CA SER A 309 -22.91 6.89 27.12
C SER A 309 -22.86 6.39 28.57
N TYR A 310 -21.68 6.30 29.16
CA TYR A 310 -21.48 5.80 30.52
C TYR A 310 -20.91 6.88 31.45
N ARG A 311 -21.12 6.66 32.74
CA ARG A 311 -20.50 7.42 33.83
C ARG A 311 -19.69 6.51 34.71
N LEU A 312 -18.55 7.00 35.17
CA LEU A 312 -17.72 6.30 36.15
C LEU A 312 -17.99 6.89 37.55
N LEU A 313 -18.51 6.04 38.44
CA LEU A 313 -19.10 6.47 39.71
C LEU A 313 -18.32 5.87 40.88
N ARG A 314 -18.11 6.69 41.91
CA ARG A 314 -17.49 6.28 43.17
C ARG A 314 -18.52 6.30 44.30
N PRO A 315 -18.72 5.21 45.04
CA PRO A 315 -19.54 5.25 46.24
C PRO A 315 -18.84 6.05 47.37
N ALA A 316 -19.59 6.91 48.03
CA ALA A 316 -19.06 7.76 49.12
C ALA A 316 -19.20 7.14 50.49
N ALA A 317 -20.13 6.22 50.68
CA ALA A 317 -20.45 5.65 51.98
C ALA A 317 -20.90 4.16 51.87
N THR A 318 -20.85 3.47 52.98
CA THR A 318 -21.29 2.08 53.11
C THR A 318 -22.25 1.90 54.25
N ALA A 319 -23.16 0.93 54.10
CA ALA A 319 -24.02 0.45 55.19
C ALA A 319 -24.04 -1.09 55.14
N ALA A 320 -24.44 -1.70 56.26
CA ALA A 320 -24.67 -3.14 56.32
C ALA A 320 -26.17 -3.44 56.27
N LEU A 321 -26.50 -4.64 55.80
CA LEU A 321 -27.86 -5.16 55.93
C LEU A 321 -28.15 -5.50 57.40
N TRP A 322 -29.42 -5.49 57.77
CA TRP A 322 -29.87 -5.99 59.05
C TRP A 322 -29.49 -7.48 59.19
N ASN A 323 -28.76 -7.82 60.22
CA ASN A 323 -28.26 -9.20 60.42
C ASN A 323 -28.61 -9.78 61.82
N ASN A 324 -29.48 -9.11 62.57
CA ASN A 324 -29.86 -9.60 63.89
C ASN A 324 -30.81 -10.79 63.73
N GLN A 325 -30.28 -12.00 63.94
CA GLN A 325 -31.02 -13.24 63.88
C GLN A 325 -31.97 -13.49 65.03
N ASP A 326 -31.83 -12.75 66.13
CA ASP A 326 -32.66 -12.90 67.33
C ASP A 326 -33.97 -12.03 67.30
N ALA A 327 -34.21 -11.37 66.13
CA ALA A 327 -35.42 -10.56 66.04
C ALA A 327 -36.65 -11.45 65.87
N THR A 328 -37.44 -11.57 66.89
CA THR A 328 -38.71 -12.33 66.88
C THR A 328 -39.91 -11.43 66.65
N GLY A 329 -40.44 -11.45 65.45
CA GLY A 329 -41.68 -10.77 65.06
C GLY A 329 -42.20 -11.19 63.73
N PRO A 330 -43.51 -11.32 63.48
CA PRO A 330 -44.06 -11.66 62.20
C PRO A 330 -43.73 -10.50 61.21
N GLY A 331 -43.00 -10.82 60.13
CA GLY A 331 -42.70 -9.92 59.04
C GLY A 331 -41.31 -9.29 59.03
N GLN A 332 -40.37 -9.69 59.91
CA GLN A 332 -39.01 -9.21 59.95
C GLN A 332 -38.12 -9.97 58.94
N VAL A 333 -38.27 -9.62 57.67
CA VAL A 333 -37.49 -10.16 56.58
C VAL A 333 -36.52 -9.11 56.10
N VAL A 334 -35.23 -9.41 56.13
CA VAL A 334 -34.17 -8.44 55.70
C VAL A 334 -34.35 -8.05 54.24
N ILE A 335 -34.67 -9.01 53.42
CA ILE A 335 -34.91 -8.83 51.95
C ILE A 335 -36.27 -9.39 51.67
N GLN A 336 -37.24 -8.54 51.35
CA GLN A 336 -38.65 -8.94 51.13
C GLN A 336 -39.09 -8.56 49.71
N PRO A 337 -39.44 -9.58 48.85
CA PRO A 337 -40.09 -9.33 47.59
C PRO A 337 -41.51 -8.79 47.79
N ASP A 338 -41.87 -7.73 47.05
CA ASP A 338 -43.20 -7.15 47.03
C ASP A 338 -43.60 -6.87 45.59
N GLY A 339 -44.18 -7.88 44.90
CA GLY A 339 -44.51 -7.77 43.51
C GLY A 339 -43.28 -7.53 42.61
N ALA A 340 -43.26 -6.38 41.93
CA ALA A 340 -42.14 -5.94 41.10
C ALA A 340 -41.06 -5.13 41.87
N ALA A 341 -41.27 -4.93 43.18
CA ALA A 341 -40.34 -4.19 44.06
C ALA A 341 -39.68 -5.13 45.06
N LEU A 342 -38.56 -4.73 45.56
CA LEU A 342 -37.83 -5.42 46.63
C LEU A 342 -37.61 -4.45 47.79
N THR A 343 -38.04 -4.84 48.98
CA THR A 343 -37.72 -4.08 50.20
C THR A 343 -36.51 -4.67 50.92
N VAL A 344 -35.50 -3.87 51.14
CA VAL A 344 -34.26 -4.26 51.80
C VAL A 344 -34.06 -3.39 53.05
N ARG A 345 -33.70 -4.01 54.19
CA ARG A 345 -33.56 -3.34 55.45
C ARG A 345 -32.10 -3.24 55.89
N LEU A 346 -31.70 -2.01 56.20
CA LEU A 346 -30.34 -1.72 56.65
C LEU A 346 -30.21 -1.88 58.19
N SER A 347 -29.00 -2.13 58.66
CA SER A 347 -28.72 -2.33 60.10
C SER A 347 -28.88 -1.06 60.95
N ALA A 348 -28.93 0.11 60.35
CA ALA A 348 -29.04 1.41 61.04
C ALA A 348 -29.93 2.37 60.23
N ALA A 349 -30.32 3.47 60.85
CA ALA A 349 -30.99 4.58 60.21
C ALA A 349 -30.00 5.34 59.32
N VAL A 350 -30.15 5.23 57.98
CA VAL A 350 -29.31 5.86 56.95
C VAL A 350 -30.12 6.93 56.22
N ARG A 351 -30.10 8.19 56.74
CA ARG A 351 -30.90 9.32 56.20
C ARG A 351 -30.29 9.93 54.94
N ALA A 352 -29.08 9.52 54.58
CA ALA A 352 -28.39 10.04 53.39
C ALA A 352 -28.82 9.34 52.09
N ILE A 353 -29.70 8.35 52.16
CA ILE A 353 -30.25 7.67 51.01
C ILE A 353 -31.66 8.21 50.76
N SER A 354 -31.91 8.71 49.55
CA SER A 354 -33.19 9.30 49.11
C SER A 354 -33.76 8.56 47.91
N PRO A 355 -35.08 8.66 47.64
CA PRO A 355 -35.64 8.13 46.39
C PRO A 355 -34.95 8.73 45.19
N GLY A 356 -34.62 7.88 44.22
CA GLY A 356 -33.82 8.20 43.01
C GLY A 356 -32.34 7.97 43.16
N ASP A 357 -31.83 7.73 44.37
CA ASP A 357 -30.41 7.41 44.58
C ASP A 357 -30.10 5.98 44.13
N MET A 358 -28.88 5.79 43.64
CA MET A 358 -28.35 4.47 43.35
C MET A 358 -27.76 3.84 44.58
N VAL A 359 -27.95 2.54 44.75
CA VAL A 359 -27.34 1.70 45.80
C VAL A 359 -26.76 0.44 45.16
N LEU A 360 -25.56 0.10 45.57
CA LEU A 360 -24.89 -1.14 45.13
C LEU A 360 -24.84 -2.12 46.33
N PHE A 361 -25.39 -3.28 46.12
CA PHE A 361 -25.29 -4.42 47.04
C PHE A 361 -24.08 -5.28 46.61
N ASP A 362 -23.02 -5.24 47.39
CA ASP A 362 -21.77 -5.95 47.15
C ASP A 362 -21.66 -7.11 48.16
N ALA A 363 -21.89 -8.32 47.68
CA ALA A 363 -21.80 -9.52 48.50
C ALA A 363 -20.39 -10.11 48.58
N GLY A 364 -19.38 -9.38 48.11
CA GLY A 364 -17.97 -9.77 48.11
C GLY A 364 -17.58 -10.75 47.02
N SER A 365 -16.32 -11.17 47.08
CA SER A 365 -15.75 -12.03 46.01
C SER A 365 -16.47 -13.39 45.97
N GLY A 366 -17.04 -13.72 44.82
CA GLY A 366 -17.72 -15.00 44.58
C GLY A 366 -19.25 -14.95 44.63
N SER A 367 -19.84 -13.82 44.93
CA SER A 367 -21.29 -13.62 44.96
C SER A 367 -21.68 -12.49 44.02
N PRO A 368 -22.84 -12.54 43.32
CA PRO A 368 -23.27 -11.50 42.43
C PRO A 368 -23.56 -10.20 43.19
N SER A 369 -23.12 -9.08 42.63
CA SER A 369 -23.47 -7.74 43.06
C SER A 369 -24.70 -7.24 42.32
N ALA A 370 -25.50 -6.39 42.94
CA ALA A 370 -26.69 -5.79 42.36
C ALA A 370 -26.65 -4.27 42.51
N LEU A 371 -26.85 -3.56 41.41
CA LEU A 371 -27.06 -2.11 41.39
C LEU A 371 -28.55 -1.80 41.23
N ALA A 372 -29.06 -0.96 42.08
CA ALA A 372 -30.50 -0.64 42.15
C ALA A 372 -30.73 0.85 42.31
N VAL A 373 -31.91 1.29 41.91
CA VAL A 373 -32.40 2.65 42.19
C VAL A 373 -33.43 2.58 43.33
N VAL A 374 -33.29 3.45 44.32
CA VAL A 374 -34.17 3.52 45.45
C VAL A 374 -35.50 4.15 45.00
N ALA A 375 -36.59 3.41 45.04
CA ALA A 375 -37.95 3.93 44.79
C ALA A 375 -38.53 4.63 46.01
N ALA A 376 -38.25 4.10 47.22
CA ALA A 376 -38.66 4.71 48.50
C ALA A 376 -37.67 4.39 49.59
N ALA A 377 -37.51 5.27 50.54
CA ALA A 377 -36.76 5.06 51.78
C ALA A 377 -37.60 5.43 52.99
N ALA A 378 -37.73 4.56 53.93
CA ALA A 378 -38.54 4.78 55.14
C ALA A 378 -37.76 4.36 56.39
N GLU A 379 -38.00 5.02 57.48
CA GLU A 379 -37.47 4.58 58.77
C GLU A 379 -38.50 3.63 59.47
N GLU A 380 -38.05 2.48 59.84
CA GLU A 380 -38.83 1.47 60.56
C GLU A 380 -38.23 1.25 61.95
N LEU A 381 -39.10 0.88 62.87
CA LEU A 381 -38.73 0.54 64.25
C LEU A 381 -38.86 -0.99 64.44
N TRP A 382 -37.78 -1.64 64.73
CA TRP A 382 -37.79 -3.07 65.04
C TRP A 382 -37.40 -3.31 66.48
N SER A 383 -38.14 -4.22 67.18
CA SER A 383 -37.82 -4.72 68.46
C SER A 383 -36.81 -5.86 68.46
N VAL A 384 -35.71 -5.68 69.12
CA VAL A 384 -34.68 -6.71 69.28
C VAL A 384 -34.82 -7.28 70.65
N PRO A 385 -35.14 -8.59 70.84
CA PRO A 385 -35.23 -9.21 72.15
C PRO A 385 -33.90 -9.13 72.93
N TYR A 386 -33.96 -8.80 74.13
CA TYR A 386 -32.77 -8.85 74.98
C TYR A 386 -32.30 -10.27 75.16
N PRO A 387 -31.01 -10.57 75.04
CA PRO A 387 -30.48 -11.91 75.26
C PRO A 387 -30.96 -12.39 76.70
N GLN A 388 -31.59 -13.58 76.76
CA GLN A 388 -32.14 -14.12 78.01
C GLN A 388 -31.05 -14.24 79.05
N SER A 389 -31.20 -13.52 80.05
CA SER A 389 -30.38 -13.78 81.28
C SER A 389 -30.85 -15.02 82.02
N ALA A 390 -29.98 -15.66 82.80
CA ALA A 390 -30.19 -16.89 83.50
C ALA A 390 -31.57 -16.99 84.19
N ALA A 391 -32.16 -18.17 84.27
CA ALA A 391 -33.51 -18.50 84.75
C ALA A 391 -33.85 -17.79 86.11
N GLY A 392 -34.86 -16.91 86.04
CA GLY A 392 -35.41 -16.25 87.20
C GLY A 392 -35.34 -14.71 87.33
N ALA A 393 -34.66 -14.02 86.39
CA ALA A 393 -34.69 -12.55 86.26
C ALA A 393 -35.76 -12.07 85.35
N ALA A 394 -36.49 -10.98 85.65
CA ALA A 394 -37.41 -10.33 84.73
C ALA A 394 -36.64 -9.87 83.53
N ASN A 395 -37.07 -10.25 82.34
CA ASN A 395 -36.45 -9.82 81.06
C ASN A 395 -36.58 -8.29 80.97
N PRO A 396 -35.50 -7.61 80.71
CA PRO A 396 -35.61 -6.18 80.39
C PRO A 396 -36.46 -6.03 79.12
N PRO A 397 -37.09 -4.85 78.84
CA PRO A 397 -37.86 -4.60 77.69
C PRO A 397 -36.97 -4.73 76.41
N ASP A 398 -37.59 -5.18 75.33
CA ASP A 398 -36.92 -5.28 74.08
C ASP A 398 -36.28 -3.94 73.67
N ILE A 399 -35.12 -4.02 73.04
CA ILE A 399 -34.44 -2.84 72.53
C ILE A 399 -35.14 -2.48 71.18
N VAL A 400 -35.65 -1.28 71.10
CA VAL A 400 -36.21 -0.74 69.86
C VAL A 400 -35.09 -0.07 69.04
N VAL A 401 -34.80 -0.58 67.89
CA VAL A 401 -33.78 -0.05 66.95
C VAL A 401 -34.44 0.56 65.75
N THR A 402 -34.05 1.80 65.45
CA THR A 402 -34.46 2.47 64.21
C THR A 402 -33.52 2.05 63.10
N HIS A 403 -34.07 1.65 61.96
CA HIS A 403 -33.31 1.29 60.77
C HIS A 403 -34.01 1.82 59.48
N THR A 404 -33.32 1.82 58.38
CA THR A 404 -33.87 2.27 57.09
C THR A 404 -34.29 1.05 56.26
N ALA A 405 -35.54 1.09 55.80
CA ALA A 405 -36.08 0.19 54.78
C ALA A 405 -36.04 0.88 53.42
N LEU A 406 -35.37 0.26 52.45
CA LEU A 406 -35.24 0.72 51.08
C LEU A 406 -36.16 -0.09 50.17
N THR A 407 -37.08 0.56 49.50
CA THR A 407 -37.83 -0.09 48.37
C THR A 407 -37.08 0.18 47.10
N LEU A 408 -36.75 -0.86 46.36
CA LEU A 408 -35.88 -0.84 45.22
C LEU A 408 -36.65 -1.14 43.94
N THR A 409 -36.34 -0.44 42.89
CA THR A 409 -36.69 -0.85 41.52
C THR A 409 -35.48 -1.61 40.96
N LEU A 410 -35.65 -2.87 40.65
CA LEU A 410 -34.63 -3.79 40.16
C LEU A 410 -34.99 -4.32 38.81
N ALA A 411 -34.01 -4.62 37.95
CA ALA A 411 -34.15 -5.55 36.85
C ALA A 411 -34.45 -6.95 37.38
N THR A 412 -35.22 -7.73 36.63
CA THR A 412 -35.72 -9.05 37.06
C THR A 412 -34.60 -10.04 37.48
N LEU A 413 -33.42 -9.90 36.86
CA LEU A 413 -32.25 -10.73 37.20
C LEU A 413 -31.55 -10.30 38.48
N ASP A 414 -31.51 -9.02 38.77
CA ASP A 414 -30.84 -8.49 39.97
C ASP A 414 -31.63 -8.82 41.25
N SER A 415 -32.96 -8.98 41.16
CA SER A 415 -33.78 -9.41 42.25
C SER A 415 -33.43 -10.83 42.70
N TYR A 416 -33.04 -11.73 41.82
CA TYR A 416 -32.63 -13.08 42.16
C TYR A 416 -31.27 -13.09 42.89
N ALA A 417 -30.31 -12.25 42.46
CA ALA A 417 -29.00 -12.15 43.10
C ALA A 417 -29.08 -11.75 44.60
N LEU A 418 -30.08 -10.94 44.98
CA LEU A 418 -30.30 -10.55 46.39
C LEU A 418 -31.14 -11.56 47.17
N GLN A 419 -32.02 -12.32 46.50
CA GLN A 419 -32.85 -13.32 47.12
C GLN A 419 -32.06 -14.60 47.53
N ASP A 420 -30.99 -14.90 46.84
CA ASP A 420 -30.12 -16.04 47.11
C ASP A 420 -29.03 -15.77 48.17
N VAL A 421 -29.04 -14.60 48.82
CA VAL A 421 -28.10 -14.28 49.90
C VAL A 421 -28.46 -15.07 51.15
N SER A 422 -27.67 -16.09 51.44
CA SER A 422 -27.86 -16.97 52.60
C SER A 422 -27.49 -16.30 53.92
N ASP A 423 -26.58 -15.33 53.90
CA ASP A 423 -26.13 -14.56 55.05
C ASP A 423 -26.08 -13.04 54.73
N PRO A 424 -27.06 -12.27 55.22
CA PRO A 424 -27.09 -10.82 55.02
C PRO A 424 -25.86 -10.07 55.57
N ALA A 425 -25.15 -10.62 56.51
CA ALA A 425 -23.94 -10.00 57.08
C ALA A 425 -22.79 -9.90 56.05
N THR A 426 -22.83 -10.70 55.00
CA THR A 426 -21.80 -10.70 53.94
C THR A 426 -22.00 -9.59 52.93
N VAL A 427 -23.18 -8.91 52.89
CA VAL A 427 -23.50 -7.90 51.89
C VAL A 427 -23.20 -6.50 52.44
N THR A 428 -22.36 -5.80 51.75
CA THR A 428 -22.10 -4.37 51.94
C THR A 428 -22.94 -3.53 51.00
N VAL A 429 -23.74 -2.61 51.55
CA VAL A 429 -24.52 -1.63 50.75
C VAL A 429 -23.67 -0.39 50.56
N ARG A 430 -23.32 -0.09 49.30
CA ARG A 430 -22.56 1.12 48.93
C ARG A 430 -23.51 2.16 48.35
N TYR A 431 -23.41 3.41 48.78
CA TYR A 431 -24.31 4.48 48.33
C TYR A 431 -23.64 5.84 48.27
N GLY A 432 -24.39 6.89 47.87
CA GLY A 432 -23.88 8.25 47.72
C GLY A 432 -22.93 8.38 46.53
N PHE A 433 -23.26 7.83 45.42
CA PHE A 433 -22.44 7.82 44.23
C PHE A 433 -22.11 9.22 43.70
N LYS A 434 -20.85 9.45 43.39
CA LYS A 434 -20.34 10.69 42.79
C LYS A 434 -19.61 10.39 41.52
N ASP A 435 -19.82 11.21 40.49
CA ASP A 435 -19.05 11.14 39.28
C ASP A 435 -17.56 11.35 39.54
N VAL A 436 -16.73 10.51 39.01
CA VAL A 436 -15.28 10.59 39.12
C VAL A 436 -14.69 11.56 38.10
N GLY A 437 -15.32 11.69 36.96
CA GLY A 437 -14.95 12.60 35.88
C GLY A 437 -15.80 12.36 34.64
N THR A 438 -15.80 13.31 33.71
CA THR A 438 -16.53 13.20 32.47
C THR A 438 -15.78 12.29 31.50
N ILE A 439 -16.41 11.22 31.04
CA ILE A 439 -15.86 10.33 30.02
C ILE A 439 -15.94 11.05 28.66
N ILE A 440 -14.80 11.11 27.95
CA ILE A 440 -14.68 11.67 26.61
C ILE A 440 -14.15 10.62 25.65
N GLY A 441 -14.32 10.85 24.34
CA GLY A 441 -13.72 9.98 23.32
C GLY A 441 -12.19 10.03 23.34
N ILE A 442 -11.56 8.92 23.06
CA ILE A 442 -10.10 8.83 22.96
C ILE A 442 -9.68 9.49 21.63
N PRO A 443 -8.83 10.54 21.66
CA PRO A 443 -8.37 11.19 20.42
C PRO A 443 -7.66 10.20 19.51
N ALA A 444 -8.06 10.13 18.25
CA ALA A 444 -7.41 9.30 17.28
C ALA A 444 -5.99 9.82 17.00
N ALA A 445 -4.99 8.97 17.10
CA ALA A 445 -3.59 9.31 16.84
C ALA A 445 -3.21 9.20 15.36
N THR A 446 -3.98 8.45 14.58
CA THR A 446 -3.69 8.18 13.16
C THR A 446 -4.98 8.08 12.35
N LEU A 447 -4.89 8.40 11.06
CA LEU A 447 -5.92 8.11 10.06
C LEU A 447 -5.44 6.97 9.16
N ALA A 448 -6.16 5.86 9.14
CA ALA A 448 -5.76 4.66 8.42
C ALA A 448 -6.51 4.43 7.09
N GLY A 449 -7.61 5.12 6.82
CA GLY A 449 -8.42 4.85 5.62
C GLY A 449 -9.22 6.04 5.11
N LEU A 450 -9.66 5.92 3.86
CA LEU A 450 -10.58 6.83 3.18
C LEU A 450 -11.75 6.00 2.60
N PRO A 451 -12.97 6.57 2.49
CA PRO A 451 -13.34 7.94 2.87
C PRO A 451 -13.40 8.16 4.38
N ALA A 452 -13.16 9.40 4.82
CA ALA A 452 -13.22 9.79 6.22
C ALA A 452 -13.90 11.15 6.40
N THR A 453 -14.69 11.31 7.46
CA THR A 453 -15.23 12.61 7.88
C THR A 453 -14.35 13.16 8.99
N VAL A 454 -13.88 14.40 8.82
CA VAL A 454 -12.93 15.05 9.72
C VAL A 454 -13.39 16.44 10.09
N GLY A 455 -12.96 16.92 11.25
CA GLY A 455 -13.21 18.29 11.71
C GLY A 455 -12.24 19.26 11.03
N VAL A 456 -12.77 20.45 10.70
CA VAL A 456 -12.00 21.59 10.19
C VAL A 456 -12.47 22.86 10.89
N PRO A 457 -11.66 23.95 10.95
CA PRO A 457 -12.11 25.21 11.52
C PRO A 457 -13.43 25.67 10.88
N ALA A 458 -14.35 26.18 11.68
CA ALA A 458 -15.66 26.69 11.19
C ALA A 458 -15.54 27.82 10.16
N SER A 459 -14.39 28.50 10.11
CA SER A 459 -14.08 29.53 9.12
C SER A 459 -13.68 28.95 7.75
N TYR A 460 -13.38 27.66 7.66
CA TYR A 460 -13.07 26.99 6.39
C TYR A 460 -14.36 26.56 5.69
N SER A 461 -14.53 27.01 4.47
CA SER A 461 -15.62 26.61 3.59
C SER A 461 -15.04 25.76 2.44
N PRO A 462 -15.38 24.48 2.36
CA PRO A 462 -14.89 23.62 1.28
C PRO A 462 -15.46 24.11 -0.08
N PRO A 463 -14.71 23.95 -1.16
CA PRO A 463 -15.13 24.40 -2.49
C PRO A 463 -16.32 23.56 -3.01
N SER A 464 -17.17 24.23 -3.79
CA SER A 464 -18.25 23.60 -4.55
C SER A 464 -18.12 24.03 -6.03
N PRO A 465 -17.89 23.07 -6.97
CA PRO A 465 -17.79 21.62 -6.79
C PRO A 465 -16.57 21.19 -5.96
N PRO A 466 -16.55 19.94 -5.47
CA PRO A 466 -15.42 19.40 -4.70
C PRO A 466 -14.09 19.54 -5.44
N ALA A 467 -13.05 19.97 -4.74
CA ALA A 467 -11.73 20.16 -5.32
C ALA A 467 -10.71 19.20 -4.70
N SER A 468 -9.62 18.98 -5.42
CA SER A 468 -8.50 18.19 -4.93
C SER A 468 -7.69 18.97 -3.89
N ALA A 469 -7.29 18.28 -2.84
CA ALA A 469 -6.40 18.75 -1.80
C ALA A 469 -5.40 17.65 -1.44
N ILE A 470 -4.35 17.97 -0.70
CA ILE A 470 -3.41 16.98 -0.16
C ILE A 470 -3.60 16.93 1.35
N LEU A 471 -3.97 15.78 1.89
CA LEU A 471 -3.95 15.54 3.32
C LEU A 471 -2.53 15.11 3.70
N ALA A 472 -1.87 15.86 4.55
CA ALA A 472 -0.49 15.64 4.97
C ALA A 472 -0.36 15.54 6.49
N ASP A 473 0.57 14.71 6.96
CA ASP A 473 0.95 14.58 8.35
C ASP A 473 2.18 15.42 8.71
N ALA A 474 2.58 15.40 9.98
CA ALA A 474 3.75 16.13 10.47
C ALA A 474 5.09 15.58 9.94
N THR A 475 5.15 14.35 9.43
CA THR A 475 6.36 13.74 8.87
C THR A 475 6.60 14.15 7.43
N GLY A 476 5.61 14.78 6.79
CA GLY A 476 5.62 15.17 5.38
C GLY A 476 5.07 14.09 4.45
N ALA A 477 4.51 13.00 4.98
CA ALA A 477 3.76 12.03 4.21
C ALA A 477 2.35 12.55 3.93
N GLY A 478 1.78 12.19 2.77
CA GLY A 478 0.44 12.65 2.43
C GLY A 478 -0.27 11.80 1.40
N VAL A 479 -1.54 12.10 1.20
CA VAL A 479 -2.42 11.47 0.21
C VAL A 479 -3.24 12.52 -0.51
N LEU A 480 -3.46 12.33 -1.81
CA LEU A 480 -4.31 13.21 -2.61
C LEU A 480 -5.79 12.87 -2.33
N VAL A 481 -6.56 13.86 -1.93
CA VAL A 481 -7.96 13.70 -1.56
C VAL A 481 -8.86 14.68 -2.31
N THR A 482 -10.12 14.31 -2.46
CA THR A 482 -11.21 15.21 -2.86
C THR A 482 -11.96 15.63 -1.61
N VAL A 483 -12.20 16.92 -1.46
CA VAL A 483 -12.85 17.52 -0.28
C VAL A 483 -14.28 17.91 -0.62
N SER A 484 -15.24 17.46 0.19
CA SER A 484 -16.64 17.84 0.11
C SER A 484 -17.17 18.26 1.48
N ALA A 485 -18.22 19.08 1.50
CA ALA A 485 -18.88 19.48 2.73
C ALA A 485 -19.62 18.28 3.36
N ALA A 486 -19.48 18.12 4.68
CA ALA A 486 -20.23 17.12 5.46
C ALA A 486 -21.14 17.77 6.52
N GLY A 487 -20.88 19.01 6.89
CA GLY A 487 -21.60 19.77 7.89
C GLY A 487 -20.85 21.02 8.31
N THR A 488 -21.38 21.77 9.28
CA THR A 488 -20.68 22.93 9.82
C THR A 488 -19.40 22.50 10.54
N GLY A 489 -18.24 22.97 10.07
CA GLY A 489 -16.94 22.61 10.65
C GLY A 489 -16.52 21.16 10.38
N GLN A 490 -17.13 20.48 9.42
CA GLN A 490 -16.79 19.12 9.02
C GLN A 490 -16.70 18.97 7.50
N VAL A 491 -15.76 18.14 7.05
CA VAL A 491 -15.58 17.79 5.64
C VAL A 491 -15.42 16.28 5.48
N THR A 492 -15.91 15.77 4.37
CA THR A 492 -15.63 14.40 3.93
C THR A 492 -14.44 14.41 2.98
N LEU A 493 -13.44 13.60 3.30
CA LEU A 493 -12.26 13.36 2.47
C LEU A 493 -12.44 12.02 1.76
N ALA A 494 -12.34 12.02 0.45
CA ALA A 494 -12.32 10.80 -0.36
C ALA A 494 -11.01 10.77 -1.15
N GLY A 495 -10.50 9.57 -1.48
CA GLY A 495 -9.32 9.46 -2.33
C GLY A 495 -9.57 10.10 -3.70
N ALA A 496 -8.67 10.96 -4.16
CA ALA A 496 -8.77 11.58 -5.48
C ALA A 496 -8.08 10.72 -6.55
N GLY A 497 -8.54 10.86 -7.79
CA GLY A 497 -7.99 10.15 -8.95
C GLY A 497 -8.79 8.93 -9.36
N THR A 498 -8.37 8.28 -10.44
CA THR A 498 -8.96 7.05 -10.97
C THR A 498 -7.83 6.08 -11.31
N PRO A 499 -7.64 5.01 -10.52
CA PRO A 499 -8.36 4.65 -9.29
C PRO A 499 -8.16 5.66 -8.15
N ALA A 500 -9.10 5.68 -7.20
CA ALA A 500 -9.04 6.60 -6.06
C ALA A 500 -7.81 6.32 -5.19
N ALA A 501 -7.12 7.38 -4.78
CA ALA A 501 -5.98 7.29 -3.89
C ALA A 501 -6.38 6.70 -2.53
N ALA A 502 -5.55 5.84 -1.98
CA ALA A 502 -5.74 5.20 -0.69
C ALA A 502 -4.58 5.53 0.28
N ILE A 503 -4.87 5.48 1.56
CA ILE A 503 -3.82 5.59 2.59
C ILE A 503 -3.14 4.23 2.68
N THR A 504 -1.87 4.16 2.29
CA THR A 504 -1.06 2.93 2.34
C THR A 504 -0.40 2.72 3.70
N LEU A 505 -0.06 3.81 4.37
CA LEU A 505 0.47 3.84 5.74
C LEU A 505 -0.36 4.83 6.54
N PRO A 506 -0.75 4.51 7.79
CA PRO A 506 -1.54 5.42 8.62
C PRO A 506 -0.85 6.78 8.77
N LEU A 507 -1.59 7.86 8.50
CA LEU A 507 -1.11 9.24 8.67
C LEU A 507 -1.23 9.64 10.14
N ALA A 508 -0.13 10.10 10.73
CA ALA A 508 -0.09 10.50 12.14
C ALA A 508 -0.53 11.96 12.35
N VAL A 509 -1.28 12.21 13.42
CA VAL A 509 -1.60 13.60 13.80
C VAL A 509 -0.34 14.34 14.29
N PRO A 510 -0.26 15.69 14.11
CA PRO A 510 -1.27 16.59 13.57
C PRO A 510 -1.38 16.53 12.05
N LEU A 511 -2.62 16.47 11.56
CA LEU A 511 -2.93 16.45 10.13
C LEU A 511 -3.22 17.86 9.63
N ARG A 512 -2.87 18.10 8.36
CA ARG A 512 -3.17 19.33 7.63
C ARG A 512 -3.73 19.04 6.26
N LEU A 513 -4.75 19.77 5.89
CA LEU A 513 -5.29 19.77 4.53
C LEU A 513 -4.64 20.91 3.75
N LEU A 514 -3.84 20.58 2.73
CA LEU A 514 -3.19 21.52 1.84
C LEU A 514 -4.11 21.71 0.62
N THR A 515 -4.63 22.92 0.45
CA THR A 515 -5.74 23.19 -0.49
C THR A 515 -5.27 23.74 -1.84
N ASP A 516 -4.13 24.44 -1.88
CA ASP A 516 -3.61 25.08 -3.09
C ASP A 516 -2.76 24.06 -3.88
N VAL A 517 -3.45 23.09 -4.51
CA VAL A 517 -2.80 21.98 -5.23
C VAL A 517 -2.56 22.34 -6.68
N VAL A 518 -1.31 22.16 -7.13
CA VAL A 518 -0.87 22.46 -8.49
C VAL A 518 -0.35 21.16 -9.13
N PRO A 519 -0.92 20.71 -10.26
CA PRO A 519 -0.40 19.59 -11.02
C PRO A 519 0.91 19.97 -11.70
N VAL A 520 1.92 19.12 -11.58
CA VAL A 520 3.24 19.31 -12.17
C VAL A 520 3.67 18.06 -12.94
N SER A 521 4.49 18.25 -13.96
CA SER A 521 5.09 17.16 -14.70
C SER A 521 6.56 17.44 -15.03
N ARG A 522 7.35 16.38 -15.14
CA ARG A 522 8.78 16.46 -15.44
C ARG A 522 8.99 17.03 -16.85
N GLY A 523 10.01 17.84 -17.00
CA GLY A 523 10.45 18.41 -18.26
C GLY A 523 10.62 19.91 -18.18
N THR A 524 11.34 20.45 -19.17
CA THR A 524 11.58 21.87 -19.35
C THR A 524 11.08 22.33 -20.70
N THR A 525 10.31 23.39 -20.75
CA THR A 525 9.75 23.95 -21.98
C THR A 525 10.78 24.79 -22.74
N VAL A 526 10.91 24.53 -24.04
CA VAL A 526 11.57 25.36 -25.05
C VAL A 526 10.47 26.00 -25.88
N THR A 527 10.45 27.34 -25.93
CA THR A 527 9.44 28.08 -26.66
C THR A 527 10.03 28.73 -27.90
N GLY A 528 9.41 28.52 -29.06
CA GLY A 528 9.74 29.23 -30.28
C GLY A 528 11.11 28.90 -30.87
N GLU A 529 11.60 27.65 -30.73
CA GLU A 529 12.85 27.24 -31.39
C GLU A 529 12.67 27.28 -32.93
N VAL A 530 13.52 28.00 -33.62
CA VAL A 530 13.58 28.02 -35.07
C VAL A 530 14.33 26.78 -35.54
N LEU A 531 13.59 25.82 -36.09
CA LEU A 531 14.15 24.56 -36.60
C LEU A 531 14.88 24.76 -37.91
N GLY A 532 14.41 25.65 -38.77
CA GLY A 532 15.00 25.94 -40.06
C GLY A 532 14.08 26.65 -41.05
N SER A 533 14.45 26.59 -42.31
CA SER A 533 13.77 27.26 -43.42
C SER A 533 13.08 26.26 -44.31
N GLY A 534 11.78 26.39 -44.51
CA GLY A 534 11.03 25.56 -45.44
C GLY A 534 11.35 25.89 -46.90
N ASN A 535 11.23 24.88 -47.76
CA ASN A 535 11.40 25.00 -49.24
C ASN A 535 10.31 24.20 -49.94
N ALA A 536 9.40 24.86 -50.64
CA ALA A 536 8.28 24.22 -51.36
C ALA A 536 8.70 23.28 -52.49
N ALA A 537 9.94 23.42 -53.01
CA ALA A 537 10.45 22.54 -54.05
C ALA A 537 10.88 21.16 -53.50
N LEU A 538 11.22 21.06 -52.24
CA LEU A 538 11.71 19.84 -51.58
C LEU A 538 10.59 19.06 -50.94
N ALA A 539 10.59 17.75 -51.10
CA ALA A 539 9.70 16.82 -50.42
C ALA A 539 10.40 16.24 -49.19
N ASN A 540 9.63 15.78 -48.21
CA ASN A 540 10.10 15.06 -47.04
C ASN A 540 11.19 15.83 -46.22
N GLN A 541 11.07 17.15 -46.15
CA GLN A 541 12.02 17.93 -45.35
C GLN A 541 11.98 17.53 -43.88
N SER A 542 13.15 17.40 -43.27
CA SER A 542 13.29 16.94 -41.90
C SER A 542 14.14 17.93 -41.09
N PHE A 543 13.78 18.14 -39.86
CA PHE A 543 14.48 18.99 -38.91
C PHE A 543 14.62 18.30 -37.55
N THR A 544 15.69 18.56 -36.84
CA THR A 544 15.95 17.99 -35.53
C THR A 544 15.72 19.00 -34.41
N LEU A 545 15.20 18.56 -33.29
CA LEU A 545 15.09 19.35 -32.05
C LEU A 545 16.47 19.50 -31.40
N ALA A 546 16.77 20.70 -30.92
CA ALA A 546 18.06 20.97 -30.24
C ALA A 546 18.18 20.34 -28.86
N LYS A 547 17.04 20.05 -28.19
CA LYS A 547 17.03 19.45 -26.85
C LYS A 547 16.31 18.12 -26.88
N SER A 548 16.89 17.12 -26.20
CA SER A 548 16.41 15.74 -26.07
C SER A 548 16.53 15.25 -24.65
N PRO A 549 15.81 14.18 -24.25
CA PRO A 549 14.72 13.52 -24.98
C PRO A 549 13.45 14.36 -25.00
N LEU A 550 12.63 14.24 -26.06
CA LEU A 550 11.30 14.87 -26.13
C LEU A 550 10.41 14.31 -25.02
N THR A 551 9.71 15.18 -24.30
CA THR A 551 8.78 14.81 -23.24
C THR A 551 7.49 14.23 -23.83
N TYR A 552 7.10 13.06 -23.34
CA TYR A 552 5.78 12.49 -23.59
C TYR A 552 5.00 12.48 -22.27
N LEU A 553 3.75 12.88 -22.34
CA LEU A 553 2.82 12.87 -21.21
C LEU A 553 1.87 11.67 -21.36
N ALA A 554 1.54 11.03 -20.26
CA ALA A 554 0.53 9.97 -20.27
C ALA A 554 -0.83 10.56 -20.67
N SER A 555 -1.55 9.83 -21.53
CA SER A 555 -2.87 10.19 -22.05
C SER A 555 -3.76 8.95 -22.02
N GLY A 556 -5.09 9.13 -22.01
CA GLY A 556 -6.06 8.03 -22.02
C GLY A 556 -5.89 7.05 -23.21
N ASN A 557 -5.23 7.46 -24.29
CA ASN A 557 -4.97 6.64 -25.47
C ASN A 557 -3.47 6.34 -25.65
N GLY A 558 -2.70 6.26 -24.58
CA GLY A 558 -1.26 5.98 -24.60
C GLY A 558 -0.43 7.19 -24.18
N SER A 559 0.41 7.74 -25.06
CA SER A 559 1.25 8.89 -24.77
C SER A 559 1.13 9.97 -25.83
N VAL A 560 1.22 11.23 -25.41
CA VAL A 560 1.18 12.39 -26.30
C VAL A 560 2.48 13.17 -26.17
N ALA A 561 3.11 13.49 -27.30
CA ALA A 561 4.29 14.36 -27.32
C ALA A 561 3.93 15.77 -26.88
N ALA A 562 4.70 16.33 -25.96
CA ALA A 562 4.58 17.73 -25.57
C ALA A 562 5.30 18.61 -26.63
N LEU A 563 4.74 18.67 -27.83
CA LEU A 563 5.31 19.31 -29.01
C LEU A 563 4.22 20.03 -29.81
N ALA A 564 4.48 21.26 -30.17
CA ALA A 564 3.71 22.04 -31.12
C ALA A 564 4.63 22.56 -32.22
N VAL A 565 4.27 22.38 -33.49
CA VAL A 565 5.05 22.79 -34.64
C VAL A 565 4.25 23.79 -35.45
N TYR A 566 4.90 24.87 -35.82
CA TYR A 566 4.32 25.96 -36.59
C TYR A 566 5.13 26.20 -37.87
N VAL A 567 4.45 26.42 -39.00
CA VAL A 567 5.07 26.87 -40.24
C VAL A 567 4.36 28.12 -40.67
N ASP A 568 5.11 29.20 -40.87
CA ASP A 568 4.57 30.55 -41.10
C ASP A 568 3.53 30.97 -40.05
N GLY A 569 3.73 30.59 -38.78
CA GLY A 569 2.82 30.87 -37.69
C GLY A 569 1.56 29.99 -37.63
N VAL A 570 1.38 29.10 -38.60
CA VAL A 570 0.23 28.18 -38.64
C VAL A 570 0.60 26.84 -37.98
N ALA A 571 -0.23 26.38 -37.04
CA ALA A 571 -0.02 25.11 -36.38
C ALA A 571 -0.23 23.93 -37.37
N TRP A 572 0.69 22.96 -37.25
CA TRP A 572 0.63 21.69 -37.96
C TRP A 572 0.29 20.59 -36.99
N GLN A 573 -0.32 19.52 -37.47
CA GLN A 573 -0.78 18.39 -36.66
C GLN A 573 0.19 17.23 -36.72
N GLN A 574 0.53 16.65 -35.58
CA GLN A 574 1.27 15.39 -35.54
C GLN A 574 0.37 14.25 -35.98
N VAL A 575 0.92 13.37 -36.83
CA VAL A 575 0.29 12.10 -37.26
C VAL A 575 1.28 10.98 -37.08
N PRO A 576 0.82 9.72 -36.85
CA PRO A 576 1.72 8.58 -36.71
C PRO A 576 2.40 8.21 -38.03
N SER A 577 1.76 8.50 -39.17
CA SER A 577 2.25 8.15 -40.53
C SER A 577 1.62 9.08 -41.56
N PHE A 578 2.32 9.27 -42.67
CA PHE A 578 1.78 9.98 -43.83
C PHE A 578 0.79 9.15 -44.67
N TYR A 579 0.72 7.85 -44.45
CA TYR A 579 -0.20 6.98 -45.13
C TYR A 579 -1.66 7.43 -44.99
N GLY A 580 -2.37 7.59 -46.12
CA GLY A 580 -3.76 8.03 -46.10
C GLY A 580 -3.99 9.52 -45.84
N GLN A 581 -2.95 10.33 -45.67
CA GLN A 581 -3.09 11.77 -45.50
C GLN A 581 -3.40 12.49 -46.80
N ALA A 582 -4.31 13.47 -46.76
CA ALA A 582 -4.66 14.27 -47.93
C ALA A 582 -3.47 15.11 -48.38
N GLN A 583 -3.37 15.40 -49.70
CA GLN A 583 -2.28 16.15 -50.31
C GLN A 583 -2.02 17.53 -49.66
N GLY A 584 -3.07 18.23 -49.23
CA GLY A 584 -2.98 19.54 -48.58
C GLY A 584 -2.98 19.51 -47.04
N ALA A 585 -2.95 18.32 -46.43
CA ALA A 585 -2.99 18.21 -44.97
C ALA A 585 -1.69 18.73 -44.35
N ARG A 586 -1.82 19.68 -43.41
CA ARG A 586 -0.71 20.25 -42.65
C ARG A 586 -0.32 19.34 -41.52
N VAL A 587 0.44 18.29 -41.85
CA VAL A 587 0.79 17.22 -40.93
C VAL A 587 2.29 16.97 -40.90
N PHE A 588 2.79 16.51 -39.75
CA PHE A 588 4.17 16.07 -39.59
C PHE A 588 4.25 14.75 -38.84
N VAL A 589 5.33 14.04 -39.03
CA VAL A 589 5.66 12.80 -38.34
C VAL A 589 6.88 13.06 -37.45
N VAL A 590 6.86 12.52 -36.21
CA VAL A 590 7.98 12.55 -35.29
C VAL A 590 8.65 11.19 -35.29
N SER A 591 9.95 11.17 -35.59
CA SER A 591 10.80 9.99 -35.45
C SER A 591 11.85 10.21 -34.35
N ARG A 592 12.21 9.16 -33.65
CA ARG A 592 13.15 9.21 -32.53
C ARG A 592 14.28 8.22 -32.80
N SER A 593 15.51 8.63 -32.48
CA SER A 593 16.59 7.63 -32.38
C SER A 593 16.28 6.65 -31.22
N PRO A 594 16.73 5.39 -31.30
CA PRO A 594 16.44 4.38 -30.27
C PRO A 594 16.98 4.76 -28.89
N ASP A 595 18.07 5.50 -28.81
CA ASP A 595 18.66 6.08 -27.58
C ASP A 595 17.95 7.37 -27.14
N GLN A 596 16.94 7.84 -27.92
CA GLN A 596 16.20 9.09 -27.75
C GLN A 596 17.09 10.37 -27.71
N ALA A 597 18.32 10.26 -28.13
CA ALA A 597 19.23 11.40 -28.19
C ALA A 597 18.86 12.37 -29.33
N VAL A 598 18.19 11.89 -30.36
CA VAL A 598 17.76 12.72 -31.50
C VAL A 598 16.27 12.54 -31.75
N THR A 599 15.56 13.65 -31.85
CA THR A 599 14.16 13.71 -32.27
C THR A 599 14.08 14.48 -33.58
N THR A 600 13.55 13.85 -34.61
CA THR A 600 13.42 14.39 -35.96
C THR A 600 11.95 14.61 -36.31
N ILE A 601 11.64 15.76 -36.88
CA ILE A 601 10.33 16.16 -37.38
C ILE A 601 10.39 16.14 -38.90
N THR A 602 9.57 15.31 -39.51
CA THR A 602 9.50 15.16 -40.96
C THR A 602 8.16 15.63 -41.51
N PHE A 603 8.18 16.34 -42.62
CA PHE A 603 7.00 16.90 -43.30
C PHE A 603 6.63 16.12 -44.55
N GLY A 604 5.43 16.32 -45.08
CA GLY A 604 4.89 15.58 -46.18
C GLY A 604 5.61 15.82 -47.52
N ASP A 605 5.33 14.96 -48.52
CA ASP A 605 5.92 14.96 -49.85
C ASP A 605 5.09 15.75 -50.89
N GLY A 606 3.92 16.30 -50.47
CA GLY A 606 2.97 16.98 -51.37
C GLY A 606 2.02 16.02 -52.10
N ARG A 607 2.06 14.71 -51.74
CA ARG A 607 1.06 13.69 -52.13
C ARG A 607 0.37 13.13 -50.89
N ASN A 608 1.16 12.78 -49.88
CA ASN A 608 0.72 12.34 -48.58
C ASN A 608 1.16 13.40 -47.53
N GLY A 609 0.30 14.36 -47.28
CA GLY A 609 0.62 15.55 -46.50
C GLY A 609 1.25 16.69 -47.29
N ALA A 610 1.04 17.92 -46.87
CA ALA A 610 1.54 19.13 -47.53
C ALA A 610 3.07 19.24 -47.44
N ARG A 611 3.69 19.80 -48.52
CA ARG A 611 5.07 20.31 -48.42
C ARG A 611 5.11 21.60 -47.62
N LEU A 612 6.29 21.92 -47.13
CA LEU A 612 6.54 23.20 -46.50
C LEU A 612 6.44 24.34 -47.47
N SER A 613 5.97 25.51 -47.05
CA SER A 613 6.12 26.77 -47.77
C SER A 613 7.57 27.23 -47.76
N SER A 614 8.00 27.92 -48.81
CA SER A 614 9.34 28.52 -48.83
C SER A 614 9.37 29.75 -47.92
N GLY A 615 10.32 29.78 -46.99
CA GLY A 615 10.48 30.89 -46.05
C GLY A 615 11.76 30.77 -45.24
N THR A 616 12.34 31.86 -44.80
CA THR A 616 13.54 31.84 -43.96
C THR A 616 13.12 31.76 -42.49
N GLY A 617 13.60 30.73 -41.78
CA GLY A 617 13.33 30.53 -40.34
C GLY A 617 11.84 30.36 -40.03
N ASN A 618 11.05 29.93 -41.00
CA ASN A 618 9.59 29.85 -40.90
C ASN A 618 9.08 28.53 -40.24
N VAL A 619 9.95 27.57 -40.01
CA VAL A 619 9.61 26.33 -39.26
C VAL A 619 10.04 26.49 -37.83
N VAL A 620 9.07 26.52 -36.92
CA VAL A 620 9.27 26.85 -35.50
C VAL A 620 8.61 25.75 -34.65
N ALA A 621 9.28 25.33 -33.59
CA ALA A 621 8.73 24.40 -32.61
C ALA A 621 8.71 24.97 -31.19
N SER A 622 7.67 24.62 -30.45
CA SER A 622 7.63 24.74 -28.99
C SER A 622 7.41 23.35 -28.41
N TYR A 623 8.28 22.94 -27.48
CA TYR A 623 8.24 21.56 -26.98
C TYR A 623 8.82 21.51 -25.58
N ARG A 624 8.61 20.36 -24.91
CA ARG A 624 9.24 20.07 -23.63
C ARG A 624 10.27 18.95 -23.81
N TYR A 625 11.33 19.00 -23.03
CA TYR A 625 12.35 17.95 -22.99
C TYR A 625 12.61 17.50 -21.57
N GLY A 626 12.88 16.20 -21.42
CA GLY A 626 13.09 15.50 -20.14
C GLY A 626 12.00 14.48 -19.87
N SER A 627 12.38 13.23 -19.68
CA SER A 627 11.50 12.09 -19.37
C SER A 627 12.26 11.05 -18.54
N GLY A 628 11.64 9.96 -18.20
CA GLY A 628 12.25 8.80 -17.56
C GLY A 628 11.62 8.43 -16.24
N ALA A 629 11.90 7.19 -15.78
CA ALA A 629 11.34 6.55 -14.61
C ALA A 629 11.77 7.20 -13.28
N ALA A 630 12.95 7.83 -13.25
CA ALA A 630 13.44 8.45 -12.02
C ALA A 630 12.47 9.54 -11.56
N SER A 631 11.85 9.31 -10.40
CA SER A 631 10.84 10.18 -9.81
C SER A 631 11.26 10.59 -8.40
N PRO A 632 11.20 11.88 -8.04
CA PRO A 632 11.52 12.31 -6.69
C PRO A 632 10.47 11.80 -5.70
N PRO A 633 10.92 11.24 -4.55
CA PRO A 633 10.02 10.83 -3.49
C PRO A 633 9.31 12.02 -2.84
N ALA A 634 8.37 11.74 -1.93
CA ALA A 634 7.72 12.76 -1.12
C ALA A 634 8.74 13.66 -0.40
N GLY A 635 8.44 14.94 -0.29
CA GLY A 635 9.28 15.94 0.38
C GLY A 635 10.52 16.40 -0.41
N ARG A 636 10.74 15.97 -1.66
CA ARG A 636 11.95 16.31 -2.43
C ARG A 636 11.75 17.32 -3.56
N LEU A 637 10.52 17.60 -3.95
CA LEU A 637 10.22 18.61 -4.95
C LEU A 637 9.82 19.93 -4.28
N THR A 638 10.82 20.72 -3.86
CA THR A 638 10.63 21.88 -2.99
C THR A 638 11.27 23.16 -3.48
N THR A 639 12.18 23.09 -4.47
CA THR A 639 12.92 24.27 -4.94
C THR A 639 12.20 24.98 -6.06
N ILE A 640 11.93 26.27 -5.88
CA ILE A 640 11.29 27.15 -6.86
C ILE A 640 12.41 27.84 -7.65
N ALA A 641 12.43 27.67 -8.99
CA ALA A 641 13.46 28.25 -9.84
C ALA A 641 13.36 29.76 -9.96
N GLN A 642 12.15 30.30 -9.88
CA GLN A 642 11.90 31.74 -9.95
C GLN A 642 10.91 32.16 -8.86
N PRO A 643 11.26 33.09 -7.95
CA PRO A 643 10.35 33.57 -6.92
C PRO A 643 9.04 34.06 -7.52
N GLN A 644 7.93 33.72 -6.87
CA GLN A 644 6.59 34.19 -7.26
C GLN A 644 6.02 35.03 -6.13
N PRO A 645 5.28 36.11 -6.45
CA PRO A 645 4.58 36.92 -5.46
C PRO A 645 3.65 36.00 -4.60
N ASN A 646 3.62 36.28 -3.31
CA ASN A 646 2.77 35.58 -2.32
C ASN A 646 3.02 34.06 -2.16
N LEU A 647 3.98 33.45 -2.86
CA LEU A 647 4.38 32.07 -2.71
C LEU A 647 5.55 31.95 -1.72
N ALA A 648 5.31 31.37 -0.56
CA ALA A 648 6.35 31.15 0.46
C ALA A 648 7.16 29.88 0.18
N SER A 649 6.49 28.78 -0.14
CA SER A 649 7.13 27.49 -0.39
C SER A 649 6.24 26.55 -1.21
N ILE A 650 6.86 25.50 -1.72
CA ILE A 650 6.14 24.37 -2.34
C ILE A 650 6.50 23.09 -1.61
N GLN A 651 5.53 22.22 -1.44
CA GLN A 651 5.66 20.94 -0.78
C GLN A 651 5.06 19.83 -1.66
N ASN A 652 5.70 18.67 -1.71
CA ASN A 652 5.13 17.48 -2.34
C ASN A 652 5.01 16.32 -1.32
N PRO A 653 3.99 16.33 -0.47
CA PRO A 653 3.77 15.24 0.49
C PRO A 653 3.44 13.90 -0.18
N VAL A 654 3.03 13.93 -1.43
CA VAL A 654 2.79 12.77 -2.28
C VAL A 654 3.95 12.63 -3.25
N ALA A 655 4.51 11.43 -3.37
CA ALA A 655 5.57 11.18 -4.36
C ALA A 655 5.06 11.43 -5.78
N VAL A 656 5.94 11.92 -6.66
CA VAL A 656 5.64 11.98 -8.10
C VAL A 656 5.75 10.57 -8.67
N SER A 657 4.89 10.22 -9.63
CA SER A 657 4.82 8.87 -10.20
C SER A 657 4.51 8.88 -11.70
N GLY A 658 4.35 7.72 -12.31
CA GLY A 658 3.99 7.57 -13.72
C GLY A 658 5.10 7.91 -14.71
N GLY A 659 6.32 8.18 -14.24
CA GLY A 659 7.49 8.29 -15.10
C GLY A 659 7.94 6.91 -15.57
N ALA A 660 8.26 6.78 -16.85
CA ALA A 660 8.80 5.54 -17.42
C ALA A 660 9.99 5.85 -18.32
N ASP A 661 10.97 4.97 -18.28
CA ASP A 661 12.05 5.00 -19.27
C ASP A 661 11.56 4.47 -20.62
N PRO A 662 12.23 4.82 -21.72
CA PRO A 662 11.95 4.21 -23.01
C PRO A 662 12.08 2.69 -22.93
N GLN A 663 11.26 1.96 -23.69
CA GLN A 663 11.41 0.50 -23.78
C GLN A 663 12.83 0.12 -24.13
N SER A 664 13.42 -0.74 -23.35
CA SER A 664 14.74 -1.30 -23.63
C SER A 664 14.67 -2.24 -24.86
N PRO A 665 15.77 -2.47 -25.56
CA PRO A 665 15.81 -3.46 -26.66
C PRO A 665 15.37 -4.87 -26.20
N ALA A 666 15.55 -5.21 -24.93
CA ALA A 666 15.09 -6.47 -24.36
C ALA A 666 13.55 -6.50 -24.25
N ASP A 667 12.96 -5.42 -23.74
CA ASP A 667 11.50 -5.29 -23.62
C ASP A 667 10.83 -5.27 -25.00
N VAL A 668 11.44 -4.57 -25.96
CA VAL A 668 10.96 -4.55 -27.35
C VAL A 668 10.97 -5.97 -27.95
N ARG A 669 12.04 -6.74 -27.72
CA ARG A 669 12.11 -8.14 -28.19
C ARG A 669 11.05 -9.03 -27.55
N ALA A 670 10.74 -8.80 -26.28
CA ALA A 670 9.73 -9.56 -25.54
C ALA A 670 8.29 -9.19 -25.97
N ASN A 671 8.02 -7.90 -26.17
CA ASN A 671 6.66 -7.39 -26.37
C ASN A 671 6.22 -7.29 -27.83
N ALA A 672 7.16 -7.10 -28.77
CA ALA A 672 6.80 -6.91 -30.18
C ALA A 672 6.21 -8.18 -30.84
N PRO A 673 6.76 -9.40 -30.66
CA PRO A 673 6.16 -10.59 -31.26
C PRO A 673 4.74 -10.88 -30.78
N PRO A 674 4.43 -10.85 -29.45
CA PRO A 674 3.06 -11.08 -28.97
C PRO A 674 2.05 -10.04 -29.45
N SER A 675 2.46 -8.80 -29.67
CA SER A 675 1.55 -7.73 -30.12
C SER A 675 0.90 -8.02 -31.46
N VAL A 676 1.58 -8.77 -32.33
CA VAL A 676 1.04 -9.17 -33.66
C VAL A 676 -0.12 -10.15 -33.52
N PHE A 677 -0.14 -10.99 -32.49
CA PHE A 677 -1.18 -12.01 -32.33
C PHE A 677 -2.51 -11.43 -31.84
N THR A 678 -2.51 -10.27 -31.20
CA THR A 678 -3.74 -9.66 -30.67
C THR A 678 -4.63 -9.07 -31.76
N PHE A 679 -4.10 -8.74 -32.94
CA PHE A 679 -4.81 -8.01 -34.01
C PHE A 679 -5.57 -6.77 -33.48
N GLY A 680 -5.04 -6.12 -32.45
CA GLY A 680 -5.65 -4.95 -31.79
C GLY A 680 -6.88 -5.24 -30.94
N ARG A 681 -7.12 -6.51 -30.55
CA ARG A 681 -8.24 -6.92 -29.70
C ARG A 681 -7.77 -7.81 -28.55
N ALA A 682 -8.31 -7.58 -27.36
CA ALA A 682 -8.10 -8.43 -26.20
C ALA A 682 -9.26 -9.42 -26.06
N ILE A 683 -9.02 -10.71 -26.31
CA ILE A 683 -10.02 -11.78 -26.27
C ILE A 683 -9.68 -12.83 -25.23
N SER A 684 -8.44 -13.34 -25.22
CA SER A 684 -7.93 -14.30 -24.23
C SER A 684 -7.25 -13.56 -23.07
N ALA A 685 -7.03 -14.24 -21.94
CA ALA A 685 -6.28 -13.65 -20.81
C ALA A 685 -4.90 -13.15 -21.25
N VAL A 686 -4.22 -13.92 -22.11
CA VAL A 686 -2.91 -13.53 -22.67
C VAL A 686 -3.00 -12.25 -23.50
N ASP A 687 -4.09 -12.05 -24.27
CA ASP A 687 -4.24 -10.82 -25.05
C ASP A 687 -4.39 -9.60 -24.14
N TYR A 688 -5.12 -9.74 -23.01
CA TYR A 688 -5.23 -8.69 -22.01
C TYR A 688 -3.87 -8.38 -21.38
N GLU A 689 -3.04 -9.39 -21.13
CA GLU A 689 -1.66 -9.19 -20.64
C GLU A 689 -0.83 -8.44 -21.67
N VAL A 690 -0.87 -8.87 -22.93
CA VAL A 690 -0.08 -8.26 -24.01
C VAL A 690 -0.46 -6.82 -24.25
N VAL A 691 -1.76 -6.49 -24.26
CA VAL A 691 -2.22 -5.11 -24.45
C VAL A 691 -1.84 -4.26 -23.22
N ALA A 692 -2.03 -4.76 -22.00
CA ALA A 692 -1.67 -4.03 -20.78
C ALA A 692 -0.16 -3.82 -20.65
N ALA A 693 0.68 -4.79 -21.07
CA ALA A 693 2.13 -4.68 -21.04
C ALA A 693 2.69 -3.59 -22.00
N GLN A 694 1.92 -3.19 -23.02
CA GLN A 694 2.31 -2.10 -23.91
C GLN A 694 2.05 -0.71 -23.29
N ALA A 695 1.27 -0.65 -22.20
CA ALA A 695 0.97 0.61 -21.54
C ALA A 695 2.23 1.17 -20.85
N PRO A 696 2.41 2.50 -20.87
CA PRO A 696 3.56 3.14 -20.27
C PRO A 696 3.65 2.84 -18.75
N GLY A 697 4.85 2.51 -18.29
CA GLY A 697 5.11 2.25 -16.87
C GLY A 697 4.71 0.85 -16.39
N VAL A 698 4.14 0.00 -17.25
CA VAL A 698 3.82 -1.39 -16.90
C VAL A 698 5.04 -2.27 -17.15
N SER A 699 5.58 -2.85 -16.09
CA SER A 699 6.70 -3.80 -16.15
C SER A 699 6.30 -5.22 -15.80
N ARG A 700 5.22 -5.39 -14.99
CA ARG A 700 4.65 -6.69 -14.62
C ARG A 700 3.15 -6.67 -14.83
N VAL A 701 2.64 -7.68 -15.50
CA VAL A 701 1.20 -7.85 -15.71
C VAL A 701 0.83 -9.32 -15.71
N ALA A 702 -0.33 -9.62 -15.17
CA ALA A 702 -0.96 -10.92 -15.29
C ALA A 702 -2.47 -10.75 -15.41
N ALA A 703 -3.13 -11.58 -16.20
CA ALA A 703 -4.57 -11.56 -16.33
C ALA A 703 -5.18 -12.92 -15.96
N SER A 704 -6.33 -12.86 -15.34
CA SER A 704 -7.07 -14.06 -14.97
C SER A 704 -8.55 -13.93 -15.29
N TRP A 705 -9.17 -15.06 -15.59
CA TRP A 705 -10.59 -15.19 -15.78
C TRP A 705 -11.23 -15.75 -14.53
N ALA A 706 -12.31 -15.13 -14.07
CA ALA A 706 -13.13 -15.64 -13.00
C ALA A 706 -14.61 -15.42 -13.32
N LEU A 707 -15.48 -16.23 -12.71
CA LEU A 707 -16.91 -15.94 -12.69
C LEU A 707 -17.20 -14.96 -11.57
N GLY A 708 -17.59 -13.76 -11.93
CA GLY A 708 -18.02 -12.72 -11.00
C GLY A 708 -19.44 -12.89 -10.50
N ALA A 709 -19.94 -11.93 -9.75
CA ALA A 709 -21.32 -11.90 -9.28
C ALA A 709 -22.30 -11.97 -10.47
N GLY A 710 -23.30 -12.85 -10.38
CA GLY A 710 -24.26 -13.09 -11.45
C GLY A 710 -23.77 -14.00 -12.57
N GLN A 711 -22.73 -14.80 -12.34
CA GLN A 711 -22.14 -15.77 -13.29
C GLN A 711 -21.64 -15.14 -14.60
N ARG A 712 -21.31 -13.87 -14.59
CA ARG A 712 -20.67 -13.20 -15.74
C ARG A 712 -19.16 -13.42 -15.67
N ALA A 713 -18.55 -13.73 -16.82
CA ALA A 713 -17.11 -13.81 -16.91
C ALA A 713 -16.50 -12.44 -16.64
N LEU A 714 -15.62 -12.35 -15.64
CA LEU A 714 -14.84 -11.16 -15.29
C LEU A 714 -13.39 -11.41 -15.63
N VAL A 715 -12.76 -10.50 -16.33
CA VAL A 715 -11.31 -10.50 -16.52
C VAL A 715 -10.70 -9.56 -15.49
N THR A 716 -9.80 -10.08 -14.66
CA THR A 716 -9.02 -9.26 -13.74
C THR A 716 -7.59 -9.18 -14.27
N VAL A 717 -7.12 -7.97 -14.50
CA VAL A 717 -5.76 -7.66 -14.94
C VAL A 717 -5.01 -7.06 -13.76
N TYR A 718 -3.97 -7.74 -13.32
CA TYR A 718 -3.11 -7.31 -12.22
C TYR A 718 -1.87 -6.62 -12.80
N VAL A 719 -1.54 -5.44 -12.28
CA VAL A 719 -0.36 -4.66 -12.67
C VAL A 719 0.55 -4.52 -11.45
N GLY A 720 1.82 -4.85 -11.60
CA GLY A 720 2.76 -4.97 -10.48
C GLY A 720 3.59 -3.72 -10.18
N ASP A 721 3.27 -2.56 -10.77
CA ASP A 721 4.08 -1.36 -10.66
C ASP A 721 3.48 -0.34 -9.67
N ASP A 722 2.72 0.62 -10.19
CA ASP A 722 2.05 1.64 -9.38
C ASP A 722 0.64 1.94 -9.90
N GLN A 723 -0.07 2.85 -9.22
CA GLN A 723 -1.42 3.25 -9.60
C GLN A 723 -1.48 3.98 -10.95
N ALA A 724 -0.40 4.65 -11.35
CA ALA A 724 -0.33 5.30 -12.66
C ALA A 724 -0.22 4.26 -13.78
N ALA A 725 0.55 3.19 -13.56
CA ALA A 725 0.63 2.05 -14.46
C ALA A 725 -0.72 1.30 -14.57
N VAL A 726 -1.45 1.15 -13.46
CA VAL A 726 -2.82 0.60 -13.46
C VAL A 726 -3.76 1.45 -14.32
N ALA A 727 -3.70 2.77 -14.17
CA ALA A 727 -4.52 3.68 -14.97
C ALA A 727 -4.14 3.63 -16.46
N ALA A 728 -2.84 3.58 -16.78
CA ALA A 728 -2.33 3.48 -18.14
C ALA A 728 -2.75 2.16 -18.80
N ALA A 729 -2.65 1.03 -18.09
CA ALA A 729 -3.11 -0.28 -18.55
C ALA A 729 -4.62 -0.29 -18.80
N GLY A 730 -5.41 0.30 -17.88
CA GLY A 730 -6.85 0.45 -18.05
C GLY A 730 -7.23 1.26 -19.28
N ALA A 731 -6.52 2.36 -19.54
CA ALA A 731 -6.71 3.18 -20.73
C ALA A 731 -6.35 2.43 -22.02
N ALA A 732 -5.25 1.68 -22.04
CA ALA A 732 -4.84 0.87 -23.19
C ALA A 732 -5.87 -0.24 -23.50
N LEU A 733 -6.39 -0.89 -22.47
CA LEU A 733 -7.41 -1.93 -22.61
C LEU A 733 -8.76 -1.39 -23.08
N ALA A 734 -9.16 -0.18 -22.68
CA ALA A 734 -10.44 0.40 -23.05
C ALA A 734 -10.69 0.47 -24.58
N GLY A 735 -9.61 0.63 -25.37
CA GLY A 735 -9.68 0.64 -26.84
C GLY A 735 -9.71 -0.74 -27.50
N SER A 736 -9.33 -1.80 -26.77
CA SER A 736 -9.08 -3.14 -27.33
C SER A 736 -9.99 -4.22 -26.75
N GLN A 737 -10.64 -3.99 -25.60
CA GLN A 737 -11.48 -4.96 -24.90
C GLN A 737 -12.86 -5.13 -25.56
N ASP A 738 -13.49 -6.29 -25.35
CA ASP A 738 -14.87 -6.53 -25.71
C ASP A 738 -15.79 -5.71 -24.79
N PRO A 739 -16.64 -4.79 -25.30
CA PRO A 739 -17.55 -4.00 -24.47
C PRO A 739 -18.51 -4.83 -23.61
N ASN A 740 -18.77 -6.07 -24.00
CA ASN A 740 -19.69 -6.97 -23.28
C ASN A 740 -18.99 -7.76 -22.14
N ARG A 741 -17.68 -7.64 -22.02
CA ARG A 741 -16.89 -8.32 -20.98
C ARG A 741 -16.37 -7.32 -19.96
N PRO A 742 -16.82 -7.39 -18.71
CA PRO A 742 -16.27 -6.53 -17.68
C PRO A 742 -14.79 -6.87 -17.43
N VAL A 743 -13.97 -5.83 -17.41
CA VAL A 743 -12.55 -5.90 -17.12
C VAL A 743 -12.27 -5.06 -15.89
N GLN A 744 -11.55 -5.64 -14.94
CA GLN A 744 -11.08 -4.95 -13.75
C GLN A 744 -9.55 -4.90 -13.80
N VAL A 745 -8.98 -3.70 -13.84
CA VAL A 745 -7.53 -3.52 -13.71
C VAL A 745 -7.22 -3.12 -12.27
N THR A 746 -6.32 -3.82 -11.63
CA THR A 746 -6.01 -3.64 -10.21
C THR A 746 -4.51 -3.72 -9.95
N LEU A 747 -4.05 -3.05 -8.90
CA LEU A 747 -2.66 -3.16 -8.47
C LEU A 747 -2.41 -4.55 -7.89
N ALA A 748 -1.32 -5.19 -8.32
CA ALA A 748 -0.85 -6.42 -7.71
C ALA A 748 -0.21 -6.16 -6.35
N THR A 749 -0.29 -7.12 -5.45
CA THR A 749 0.26 -7.02 -4.10
C THR A 749 1.71 -7.50 -4.09
N ALA A 750 2.64 -6.63 -3.71
CA ALA A 750 4.02 -7.03 -3.46
C ALA A 750 4.14 -7.77 -2.13
N VAL A 751 4.75 -8.95 -2.16
CA VAL A 751 5.08 -9.75 -0.97
C VAL A 751 6.56 -9.58 -0.67
N PRO A 752 6.94 -8.76 0.31
CA PRO A 752 8.33 -8.51 0.61
C PRO A 752 9.00 -9.74 1.22
N LEU A 753 10.21 -10.02 0.74
CA LEU A 753 11.06 -11.08 1.24
C LEU A 753 12.31 -10.53 1.94
N GLY A 754 12.90 -11.35 2.83
CA GLY A 754 14.25 -11.19 3.36
C GLY A 754 15.10 -12.40 2.96
N LEU A 755 16.36 -12.18 2.56
CA LEU A 755 17.28 -13.20 2.15
C LEU A 755 18.61 -13.08 2.91
N THR A 756 19.04 -14.20 3.51
CA THR A 756 20.39 -14.34 4.08
C THR A 756 21.07 -15.56 3.49
N ALA A 757 22.34 -15.45 3.12
CA ALA A 757 23.13 -16.56 2.59
C ALA A 757 24.61 -16.40 2.90
N THR A 758 25.32 -17.53 3.06
CA THR A 758 26.79 -17.59 3.15
C THR A 758 27.31 -18.22 1.87
N LEU A 759 28.19 -17.48 1.16
CA LEU A 759 28.81 -17.96 -0.09
C LEU A 759 30.25 -18.37 0.13
N VAL A 760 30.63 -19.57 -0.30
CA VAL A 760 32.00 -19.99 -0.41
C VAL A 760 32.57 -19.51 -1.75
N VAL A 761 33.56 -18.63 -1.70
CA VAL A 761 34.16 -18.01 -2.89
C VAL A 761 35.48 -18.71 -3.23
N ALA A 762 35.67 -19.03 -4.50
CA ALA A 762 36.86 -19.69 -5.01
C ALA A 762 38.16 -18.92 -4.65
N ALA A 763 39.23 -19.66 -4.33
CA ALA A 763 40.52 -19.09 -4.03
C ALA A 763 41.02 -18.19 -5.17
N GLY A 764 41.60 -17.03 -4.83
CA GLY A 764 42.09 -16.05 -5.81
C GLY A 764 41.01 -15.10 -6.36
N ARG A 765 39.76 -15.19 -5.94
CA ARG A 765 38.70 -14.21 -6.26
C ARG A 765 38.55 -13.21 -5.13
N GLN A 766 38.13 -12.00 -5.48
CA GLN A 766 37.77 -10.96 -4.49
C GLN A 766 36.41 -11.24 -3.88
N VAL A 767 36.38 -11.66 -2.62
CA VAL A 767 35.15 -12.06 -1.91
C VAL A 767 34.06 -10.99 -1.95
N PRO A 768 34.31 -9.67 -1.67
CA PRO A 768 33.28 -8.66 -1.73
C PRO A 768 32.70 -8.46 -3.12
N ALA A 769 33.49 -8.58 -4.18
CA ALA A 769 33.04 -8.42 -5.55
C ALA A 769 32.12 -9.58 -5.98
N VAL A 770 32.45 -10.80 -5.58
CA VAL A 770 31.60 -11.99 -5.86
C VAL A 770 30.30 -11.92 -5.05
N ALA A 771 30.37 -11.51 -3.77
CA ALA A 771 29.17 -11.35 -2.96
C ALA A 771 28.23 -10.25 -3.51
N ALA A 772 28.80 -9.13 -3.99
CA ALA A 772 28.01 -8.07 -4.63
C ALA A 772 27.38 -8.54 -5.94
N ALA A 773 28.10 -9.35 -6.75
CA ALA A 773 27.55 -9.93 -7.98
C ALA A 773 26.40 -10.90 -7.69
N ALA A 774 26.51 -11.74 -6.64
CA ALA A 774 25.46 -12.64 -6.21
C ALA A 774 24.24 -11.88 -5.68
N ALA A 775 24.45 -10.79 -4.90
CA ALA A 775 23.36 -9.93 -4.46
C ALA A 775 22.62 -9.28 -5.64
N ALA A 776 23.36 -8.81 -6.66
CA ALA A 776 22.75 -8.28 -7.88
C ALA A 776 21.95 -9.35 -8.65
N ALA A 777 22.45 -10.59 -8.73
CA ALA A 777 21.80 -11.69 -9.44
C ALA A 777 20.47 -12.12 -8.80
N VAL A 778 20.27 -11.93 -7.49
CA VAL A 778 18.99 -12.17 -6.82
C VAL A 778 18.14 -10.92 -6.64
N SER A 779 18.64 -9.74 -6.99
CA SER A 779 17.91 -8.49 -6.76
C SER A 779 16.76 -8.27 -7.74
N GLY A 780 15.94 -7.22 -7.48
CA GLY A 780 14.95 -6.70 -8.42
C GLY A 780 15.54 -5.88 -9.58
N ALA A 781 16.86 -5.69 -9.63
CA ALA A 781 17.53 -4.99 -10.71
C ALA A 781 17.40 -5.75 -12.06
N PRO A 782 17.54 -5.09 -13.21
CA PRO A 782 17.48 -5.74 -14.50
C PRO A 782 18.44 -6.92 -14.61
N GLY A 783 17.91 -8.08 -14.95
CA GLY A 783 18.66 -9.34 -15.02
C GLY A 783 18.75 -10.13 -13.72
N GLY A 784 18.30 -9.59 -12.60
CA GLY A 784 18.20 -10.32 -11.34
C GLY A 784 16.93 -11.21 -11.27
N LEU A 785 16.95 -12.21 -10.39
CA LEU A 785 15.86 -13.18 -10.22
C LEU A 785 14.51 -12.50 -9.92
N PHE A 786 14.52 -11.45 -9.07
CA PHE A 786 13.31 -10.73 -8.68
C PHE A 786 12.98 -9.54 -9.60
N SER A 787 13.69 -9.41 -10.71
CA SER A 787 13.35 -8.39 -11.72
C SER A 787 11.98 -8.65 -12.35
N PRO A 788 11.27 -7.60 -12.82
CA PRO A 788 9.97 -7.74 -13.49
C PRO A 788 9.96 -8.71 -14.66
N ALA A 789 11.07 -8.81 -15.37
CA ALA A 789 11.22 -9.70 -16.53
C ALA A 789 11.33 -11.19 -16.16
N VAL A 790 11.70 -11.52 -14.93
CA VAL A 790 11.94 -12.90 -14.47
C VAL A 790 10.88 -13.37 -13.50
N MET A 791 10.54 -12.54 -12.49
CA MET A 791 9.54 -12.87 -11.48
C MET A 791 8.19 -12.21 -11.80
N GLY A 792 7.27 -13.00 -12.37
CA GLY A 792 5.92 -12.57 -12.72
C GLY A 792 4.95 -12.55 -11.54
N ILE A 793 3.74 -11.99 -11.78
CA ILE A 793 2.63 -12.01 -10.82
C ILE A 793 2.05 -13.42 -10.77
N GLY A 794 1.78 -13.94 -9.57
CA GLY A 794 1.28 -15.30 -9.34
C GLY A 794 2.34 -16.40 -9.52
N GLN A 795 3.58 -16.04 -9.80
CA GLN A 795 4.65 -17.01 -10.04
C GLN A 795 5.21 -17.56 -8.74
N ARG A 796 5.27 -18.88 -8.63
CA ARG A 796 5.87 -19.58 -7.48
C ARG A 796 7.37 -19.37 -7.45
N LEU A 797 7.91 -19.13 -6.27
CA LEU A 797 9.33 -19.02 -6.00
C LEU A 797 9.83 -20.35 -5.44
N TYR A 798 10.73 -21.00 -6.17
CA TYR A 798 11.39 -22.22 -5.72
C TYR A 798 12.76 -21.93 -5.13
N ARG A 799 13.14 -22.64 -4.06
CA ARG A 799 14.46 -22.52 -3.43
C ARG A 799 15.58 -22.74 -4.44
N SER A 800 15.44 -23.74 -5.32
CA SER A 800 16.41 -24.05 -6.36
C SER A 800 16.67 -22.90 -7.35
N ALA A 801 15.68 -22.05 -7.60
CA ALA A 801 15.87 -20.88 -8.46
C ALA A 801 16.76 -19.82 -7.78
N ILE A 802 16.65 -19.67 -6.46
CA ILE A 802 17.50 -18.77 -5.67
C ILE A 802 18.93 -19.34 -5.60
N ASP A 803 19.06 -20.64 -5.31
CA ASP A 803 20.36 -21.30 -5.29
C ASP A 803 21.07 -21.14 -6.64
N ALA A 804 20.35 -21.35 -7.75
CA ALA A 804 20.91 -21.17 -9.10
C ALA A 804 21.33 -19.71 -9.38
N ALA A 805 20.54 -18.73 -8.93
CA ALA A 805 20.86 -17.32 -9.11
C ALA A 805 22.07 -16.88 -8.28
N LEU A 806 22.27 -17.46 -7.09
CA LEU A 806 23.43 -17.18 -6.23
C LEU A 806 24.74 -17.79 -6.76
N MET A 807 24.67 -18.82 -7.63
CA MET A 807 25.82 -19.49 -8.21
C MET A 807 26.47 -18.67 -9.34
N VAL A 808 26.82 -17.41 -9.05
CA VAL A 808 27.55 -16.56 -10.00
C VAL A 808 29.01 -17.02 -10.18
N PRO A 809 29.70 -16.63 -11.27
CA PRO A 809 31.09 -17.01 -11.51
C PRO A 809 32.02 -16.61 -10.34
N GLY A 810 32.59 -17.62 -9.70
CA GLY A 810 33.47 -17.47 -8.51
C GLY A 810 32.81 -17.99 -7.22
N VAL A 811 31.55 -18.35 -7.21
CA VAL A 811 30.91 -19.07 -6.09
C VAL A 811 31.16 -20.58 -6.25
N VAL A 812 31.63 -21.22 -5.19
CA VAL A 812 31.88 -22.67 -5.12
C VAL A 812 30.69 -23.39 -4.47
N ALA A 813 30.14 -22.77 -3.41
CA ALA A 813 29.01 -23.33 -2.70
C ALA A 813 28.18 -22.22 -2.02
N VAL A 814 26.91 -22.51 -1.80
CA VAL A 814 25.97 -21.67 -1.02
C VAL A 814 25.63 -22.42 0.27
N HIS A 815 25.81 -21.78 1.41
CA HIS A 815 25.45 -22.31 2.73
C HIS A 815 24.46 -21.38 3.43
N ASP A 816 23.75 -21.93 4.40
CA ASP A 816 22.86 -21.18 5.31
C ASP A 816 21.84 -20.29 4.58
N LEU A 817 21.42 -20.71 3.36
CA LEU A 817 20.40 -19.98 2.62
C LEU A 817 19.09 -19.99 3.41
N THR A 818 18.70 -18.83 3.88
CA THR A 818 17.41 -18.60 4.53
C THR A 818 16.66 -17.50 3.80
N VAL A 819 15.43 -17.78 3.43
CA VAL A 819 14.51 -16.81 2.81
C VAL A 819 13.26 -16.76 3.65
N VAL A 820 12.88 -15.57 4.08
CA VAL A 820 11.72 -15.34 4.95
C VAL A 820 10.73 -14.41 4.28
N ARG A 821 9.44 -14.67 4.47
CA ARG A 821 8.38 -13.71 4.16
C ARG A 821 7.71 -13.23 5.44
N ALA A 822 7.43 -11.94 5.52
CA ALA A 822 6.71 -11.36 6.63
C ALA A 822 5.22 -11.26 6.30
N PHE A 823 4.37 -11.75 7.20
CA PHE A 823 2.92 -11.54 7.14
C PHE A 823 2.54 -10.37 8.03
N ALA A 824 1.82 -9.40 7.50
CA ALA A 824 1.06 -8.47 8.30
C ALA A 824 -0.25 -9.16 8.71
N LEU A 825 -0.43 -9.47 9.98
CA LEU A 825 -1.76 -9.82 10.51
C LEU A 825 -2.65 -8.58 10.39
N GLY A 826 -3.84 -8.78 9.83
CA GLY A 826 -4.77 -7.79 9.34
C GLY A 826 -4.94 -6.55 10.23
N SER A 827 -5.33 -5.47 9.62
CA SER A 827 -5.50 -4.10 10.12
C SER A 827 -6.53 -3.95 11.27
N GLY A 828 -6.28 -4.58 12.39
CA GLY A 828 -7.17 -4.52 13.57
C GLY A 828 -6.44 -4.62 14.90
N THR A 829 -5.20 -5.03 14.91
CA THR A 829 -4.50 -5.33 16.16
C THR A 829 -3.22 -4.48 16.29
N ARG A 830 -3.15 -3.69 17.32
CA ARG A 830 -2.03 -2.78 17.64
C ARG A 830 -0.74 -3.48 18.10
N ILE A 831 -0.57 -4.75 17.85
CA ILE A 831 0.69 -5.46 18.11
C ILE A 831 1.13 -6.02 16.77
N GLY A 832 2.15 -5.40 16.16
CA GLY A 832 2.83 -5.92 15.00
C GLY A 832 3.59 -7.20 15.34
N VAL A 833 2.89 -8.30 15.53
CA VAL A 833 3.51 -9.62 15.51
C VAL A 833 3.83 -9.91 14.05
N ARG A 834 5.08 -9.68 13.68
CA ARG A 834 5.63 -10.08 12.40
C ARG A 834 5.81 -11.59 12.46
N LEU A 835 4.87 -12.34 11.90
CA LEU A 835 5.08 -13.76 11.69
C LEU A 835 6.00 -13.90 10.48
N GLU A 836 7.13 -14.54 10.67
CA GLU A 836 8.09 -14.85 9.61
C GLU A 836 7.93 -16.32 9.24
N GLU A 837 7.64 -16.57 7.96
CA GLU A 837 7.65 -17.91 7.40
C GLU A 837 8.95 -18.12 6.64
N VAL A 838 9.65 -19.20 6.95
CA VAL A 838 10.90 -19.58 6.27
C VAL A 838 10.58 -20.41 5.03
N LEU A 839 11.23 -20.12 3.91
CA LEU A 839 11.11 -20.87 2.65
C LEU A 839 11.56 -22.32 2.84
N GLY A 840 10.62 -23.23 2.63
CA GLY A 840 10.91 -24.65 2.45
C GLY A 840 11.38 -24.94 1.01
N GLU A 841 10.59 -25.71 0.26
CA GLU A 841 10.87 -25.97 -1.15
C GLU A 841 10.37 -24.87 -2.07
N PHE A 842 9.24 -24.26 -1.77
CA PHE A 842 8.69 -23.15 -2.53
C PHE A 842 7.79 -22.23 -1.68
N PHE A 843 7.63 -20.99 -2.13
CA PHE A 843 6.55 -20.09 -1.73
C PHE A 843 5.57 -19.89 -2.89
N ASP A 844 4.28 -19.77 -2.57
CA ASP A 844 3.23 -19.33 -3.49
C ASP A 844 2.81 -17.91 -3.09
N PRO A 845 2.91 -16.90 -3.97
CA PRO A 845 2.51 -15.55 -3.64
C PRO A 845 0.99 -15.38 -3.60
N GLY A 846 0.26 -16.32 -4.20
CA GLY A 846 -1.17 -16.21 -4.45
C GLY A 846 -1.50 -15.42 -5.72
N GLN A 847 -2.76 -15.54 -6.16
CA GLN A 847 -3.27 -14.85 -7.33
C GLN A 847 -3.22 -13.32 -7.12
N GLY A 848 -2.70 -12.58 -8.10
CA GLY A 848 -2.60 -11.12 -8.05
C GLY A 848 -1.50 -10.59 -7.13
N SER A 849 -0.59 -11.46 -6.66
CA SER A 849 0.56 -11.07 -5.85
C SER A 849 1.87 -11.49 -6.51
N PHE A 850 2.96 -10.84 -6.17
CA PHE A 850 4.30 -11.19 -6.63
C PHE A 850 5.32 -11.01 -5.51
N PHE A 851 6.43 -11.73 -5.60
CA PHE A 851 7.52 -11.60 -4.63
C PHE A 851 8.40 -10.41 -4.99
N ASP A 852 8.75 -9.64 -3.97
CA ASP A 852 9.67 -8.51 -4.04
C ASP A 852 10.80 -8.68 -3.03
N LEU A 853 12.05 -8.43 -3.47
CA LEU A 853 13.23 -8.51 -2.62
C LEU A 853 13.92 -7.14 -2.62
N PRO A 854 13.55 -6.24 -1.68
CA PRO A 854 14.21 -4.95 -1.53
C PRO A 854 15.71 -5.12 -1.22
N ALA A 855 16.55 -4.27 -1.78
CA ALA A 855 18.01 -4.34 -1.60
C ALA A 855 18.45 -4.31 -0.12
N GLY A 856 17.70 -3.61 0.75
CA GLY A 856 17.96 -3.58 2.19
C GLY A 856 17.66 -4.89 2.94
N ASN A 857 16.95 -5.82 2.29
CA ASN A 857 16.56 -7.11 2.87
C ASN A 857 17.46 -8.28 2.41
N VAL A 858 18.58 -7.97 1.75
CA VAL A 858 19.53 -8.97 1.26
C VAL A 858 20.79 -8.89 2.10
N THR A 859 21.15 -9.98 2.76
CA THR A 859 22.40 -10.12 3.51
C THR A 859 23.19 -11.31 2.97
N ILE A 860 24.29 -11.04 2.27
CA ILE A 860 25.17 -12.07 1.73
C ILE A 860 26.54 -11.94 2.35
N VAL A 861 27.00 -12.99 3.00
CA VAL A 861 28.34 -13.10 3.59
C VAL A 861 29.19 -14.01 2.72
N GLY A 862 30.31 -13.50 2.22
CA GLY A 862 31.29 -14.31 1.47
C GLY A 862 32.40 -14.81 2.38
N VAL A 863 32.80 -16.08 2.23
CA VAL A 863 33.96 -16.69 2.86
C VAL A 863 34.89 -17.28 1.79
N SER A 864 36.22 -17.17 1.95
CA SER A 864 37.16 -17.73 0.98
C SER A 864 37.23 -19.26 1.12
N ALA A 865 37.23 -19.99 0.00
CA ALA A 865 37.52 -21.43 -0.02
C ALA A 865 39.00 -21.62 0.38
N GLY A 866 39.26 -22.00 1.63
CA GLY A 866 40.62 -22.23 2.16
C GLY A 866 40.96 -21.43 3.40
N GLY A 867 39.99 -20.77 4.05
CA GLY A 867 40.10 -20.16 5.36
C GLY A 867 39.58 -21.10 6.47
#